data_152e34b6d0ce493218b1e387a2d7337b
#
_entry.id   152e34b6d0ce493218b1e387a2d7337b
#
_cell.length_a   1.000
_cell.length_b   1.000
_cell.length_c   1.000
_cell.angle_alpha   90.00
_cell.angle_beta   90.00
_cell.angle_gamma   90.00
#
_symmetry.space_group_name_H-M   'P 1'
#
loop_
_entity.id
_entity.type
_entity.pdbx_description
1 polymer ?
#
loop_
_entity_poly.entity_id
_entity_poly.type
_entity_poly.pdbx_seq_one_letter_code
_entity_poly.pdbx_strand_id
1 'polypeptide(L)'
;MARGIPFSRGTVAAIVVARGMTPELRSLLDALTAQSRAIDHLIVCDVRAPRTSPLASGQVVVAEDLPENALLISVGRARNISDALAKATKDHAASQVMTASDWLWILHDDCLPANTCLEEQLAATEAGASIAAVTPKVFGADGTLAEVGIHATASGRRVPLVLDGEIDQGQYDGVTDVLAGGSAGLLVASSVFNQVGGLDRALGPYNEGLELCWRIHRAGHRVVAAPKAHLTHLQVSSPQNLRRASALRARRSSEFYFATLIANPLLLIVQALASLLWIPLSCLALLLSARPRAAYARFFAWMGLFAHIPHIVAARARHARCASQPRSSLRPLLTGRFDASRIRRTHRSAHVIEEQGSWKESLLERRSNDLTPRVVTSLALVLLSLWIYRSDLGSINGGAWLNLPDRFTDLWTYAWSGWLPSGDGSAHAVDPLVQLLSVLSAPLALFGIAPTALLYVFLVLSPAWAAWNMDVLSMRLTSSRSLRVALMCLWASLPSALFAMTSGRLASLAVHVFMPLWVALILSLPRDRHVIVRRSWTCTAIVGLIVTAAYPLLGVCALVLFSRSLSRATAALPGLLLCLPFFVDAILWRAWPALLAPAEAAASYERAPFGLGAWGMPAASSAAWLCVCALLLLSLWLATLLSVGRFLLHSRGSSFFPVSLPALVGIALVSGIGALALSYIPVDSSNSPLFAWGGPLLSVQALALICALLLCVKDNEKEGKITRTGWKLVACVGLIPLLSMAASPWLEVLPSAQWSARSTGEQVPLVSRYAQNSSREARVLVLNVGADGDLDARLWRGAGPQWSEHSSVASWAALRDRMNNISDPARSELGETIATLVSFPDDSASQRLALHGVDTIIVHSGGPAAPSITQTLDRAPGIEKIGETEAGSAWRVRPDGRKPARLCFASESADSQCEELASGAIGARTRVSGPGVLRLAERQNSHWVATLNGQRLNQTEATNQWGTAFSLPSEGELVLNYRSNWVLAWKVVCALAAAVMLCGLLRGRKDVVDDGE
;
A
#
# COMPACT_ATOMS: atom_id res chain seq x y z
N MET A 1 26.87 42.54 -39.46
CA MET A 1 26.10 43.73 -39.08
C MET A 1 24.79 43.74 -39.89
N ALA A 2 23.73 43.22 -39.30
CA ALA A 2 22.38 43.30 -39.90
C ALA A 2 21.86 44.71 -39.60
N ARG A 3 21.48 45.44 -40.68
CA ARG A 3 20.84 46.73 -40.56
C ARG A 3 19.55 46.59 -39.74
N GLY A 4 19.42 47.28 -38.62
CA GLY A 4 18.20 47.34 -37.84
C GLY A 4 17.07 47.95 -38.67
N ILE A 5 16.11 47.13 -39.06
CA ILE A 5 14.82 47.57 -39.59
C ILE A 5 14.03 48.10 -38.39
N PRO A 6 13.39 49.26 -38.45
CA PRO A 6 12.49 49.69 -37.38
C PRO A 6 11.31 48.70 -37.30
N PHE A 7 11.27 47.90 -36.25
CA PHE A 7 10.40 46.74 -36.07
C PHE A 7 8.90 47.10 -35.98
N SER A 8 8.52 48.35 -35.79
CA SER A 8 7.14 48.82 -35.79
C SER A 8 6.46 48.74 -37.17
N ARG A 9 7.20 48.41 -38.23
CA ARG A 9 6.74 48.32 -39.63
C ARG A 9 6.91 46.91 -40.25
N GLY A 10 7.28 45.91 -39.47
CA GLY A 10 7.45 44.56 -40.01
C GLY A 10 6.13 43.92 -40.48
N THR A 11 6.20 43.15 -41.56
CA THR A 11 5.06 42.40 -42.09
C THR A 11 4.71 41.23 -41.19
N VAL A 12 3.43 40.98 -40.94
CA VAL A 12 2.90 39.93 -40.03
C VAL A 12 2.01 38.97 -40.79
N ALA A 13 2.35 37.68 -40.74
CA ALA A 13 1.46 36.60 -41.16
C ALA A 13 0.81 35.91 -39.94
N ALA A 14 -0.49 36.06 -39.80
CA ALA A 14 -1.27 35.31 -38.82
C ALA A 14 -1.56 33.89 -39.34
N ILE A 15 -1.32 32.88 -38.50
CA ILE A 15 -1.53 31.49 -38.83
C ILE A 15 -2.54 30.89 -37.86
N VAL A 16 -3.71 30.52 -38.36
CA VAL A 16 -4.82 29.96 -37.62
C VAL A 16 -4.95 28.48 -37.96
N VAL A 17 -4.95 27.64 -36.95
CA VAL A 17 -5.25 26.22 -37.13
C VAL A 17 -6.72 25.96 -36.75
N ALA A 18 -7.56 25.68 -37.73
CA ALA A 18 -9.01 25.57 -37.61
C ALA A 18 -9.49 24.13 -37.80
N ARG A 19 -10.52 23.75 -37.08
CA ARG A 19 -11.20 22.44 -37.14
C ARG A 19 -12.57 22.49 -37.83
N GLY A 20 -12.67 23.31 -38.86
CA GLY A 20 -13.89 23.66 -39.58
C GLY A 20 -14.40 25.05 -39.16
N MET A 21 -15.44 25.53 -39.86
CA MET A 21 -16.07 26.85 -39.57
C MET A 21 -16.94 26.71 -38.31
N THR A 22 -16.37 27.08 -37.19
CA THR A 22 -17.06 27.13 -35.89
C THR A 22 -17.42 28.55 -35.50
N PRO A 23 -18.39 28.77 -34.59
CA PRO A 23 -18.70 30.12 -34.10
C PRO A 23 -17.47 30.84 -33.51
N GLU A 24 -16.58 30.08 -32.82
CA GLU A 24 -15.35 30.61 -32.24
C GLU A 24 -14.39 31.09 -33.34
N LEU A 25 -14.25 30.31 -34.43
CA LEU A 25 -13.43 30.73 -35.57
C LEU A 25 -13.94 32.05 -36.19
N ARG A 26 -15.25 32.19 -36.34
CA ARG A 26 -15.85 33.43 -36.81
C ARG A 26 -15.52 34.58 -35.91
N SER A 27 -15.69 34.41 -34.59
CA SER A 27 -15.34 35.42 -33.60
C SER A 27 -13.85 35.80 -33.64
N LEU A 28 -12.96 34.82 -33.90
CA LEU A 28 -11.54 35.07 -34.11
C LEU A 28 -11.30 35.88 -35.38
N LEU A 29 -11.92 35.53 -36.49
CA LEU A 29 -11.78 36.29 -37.78
C LEU A 29 -12.22 37.74 -37.61
N ASP A 30 -13.35 37.96 -36.92
CA ASP A 30 -13.83 39.32 -36.59
C ASP A 30 -12.80 40.07 -35.71
N ALA A 31 -12.26 39.40 -34.69
CA ALA A 31 -11.22 39.99 -33.80
C ALA A 31 -9.92 40.29 -34.55
N LEU A 32 -9.55 39.51 -35.56
CA LEU A 32 -8.37 39.77 -36.41
C LEU A 32 -8.56 40.96 -37.34
N THR A 33 -9.77 41.14 -37.90
CA THR A 33 -10.07 42.33 -38.73
C THR A 33 -10.17 43.60 -37.89
N ALA A 34 -10.51 43.48 -36.59
CA ALA A 34 -10.63 44.60 -35.66
C ALA A 34 -9.30 45.01 -34.98
N GLN A 35 -8.17 44.38 -35.34
CA GLN A 35 -6.88 44.73 -34.75
C GLN A 35 -6.44 46.15 -35.11
N SER A 36 -5.97 46.97 -34.16
CA SER A 36 -5.43 48.29 -34.36
C SER A 36 -4.24 48.30 -35.33
N ARG A 37 -3.41 47.24 -35.28
CA ARG A 37 -2.41 46.92 -36.30
C ARG A 37 -2.94 45.80 -37.19
N ALA A 38 -3.36 46.14 -38.43
CA ALA A 38 -3.87 45.15 -39.39
C ALA A 38 -2.81 44.05 -39.68
N ILE A 39 -3.26 42.81 -39.84
CA ILE A 39 -2.41 41.71 -40.29
C ILE A 39 -2.22 41.84 -41.81
N ASP A 40 -0.98 41.55 -42.29
CA ASP A 40 -0.66 41.64 -43.69
C ASP A 40 -1.10 40.40 -44.47
N HIS A 41 -0.96 39.23 -43.88
CA HIS A 41 -1.39 37.94 -44.45
C HIS A 41 -2.09 37.07 -43.39
N LEU A 42 -3.13 36.39 -43.82
CA LEU A 42 -3.82 35.36 -42.97
C LEU A 42 -3.69 34.00 -43.65
N ILE A 43 -3.20 33.01 -42.89
CA ILE A 43 -3.13 31.61 -43.32
C ILE A 43 -4.08 30.81 -42.44
N VAL A 44 -5.13 30.22 -43.03
CA VAL A 44 -6.08 29.36 -42.32
C VAL A 44 -5.79 27.89 -42.70
N CYS A 45 -5.35 27.11 -41.74
CA CYS A 45 -5.07 25.68 -41.88
C CYS A 45 -6.29 24.86 -41.44
N ASP A 46 -7.09 24.38 -42.41
CA ASP A 46 -8.26 23.56 -42.11
C ASP A 46 -7.85 22.09 -41.84
N VAL A 47 -8.09 21.64 -40.61
CA VAL A 47 -7.83 20.26 -40.14
C VAL A 47 -9.13 19.51 -40.04
N ARG A 48 -9.36 18.53 -40.94
CA ARG A 48 -10.55 17.67 -40.86
C ARG A 48 -10.56 16.84 -39.61
N ALA A 49 -11.56 17.05 -38.74
CA ALA A 49 -11.76 16.25 -37.53
C ALA A 49 -12.04 14.77 -37.88
N PRO A 50 -11.57 13.80 -37.08
CA PRO A 50 -11.97 12.40 -37.23
C PRO A 50 -13.49 12.26 -37.03
N ARG A 51 -14.16 11.43 -37.86
CA ARG A 51 -15.63 11.19 -37.88
C ARG A 51 -16.24 10.79 -36.51
N THR A 52 -15.45 10.55 -35.49
CA THR A 52 -15.86 10.12 -34.13
C THR A 52 -15.87 11.26 -33.08
N SER A 53 -15.58 12.49 -33.48
CA SER A 53 -15.64 13.62 -32.55
C SER A 53 -17.05 14.24 -32.55
N PRO A 54 -17.70 14.46 -31.40
CA PRO A 54 -18.96 15.19 -31.31
C PRO A 54 -18.88 16.65 -31.78
N LEU A 55 -17.66 17.17 -31.98
CA LEU A 55 -17.37 18.50 -32.57
C LEU A 55 -17.25 18.46 -34.12
N ALA A 56 -17.48 17.32 -34.75
CA ALA A 56 -17.39 17.16 -36.21
C ALA A 56 -18.58 17.74 -37.00
N SER A 57 -19.40 18.59 -36.39
CA SER A 57 -20.52 19.27 -37.05
C SER A 57 -20.16 20.61 -37.68
N GLY A 58 -18.86 21.00 -37.71
CA GLY A 58 -18.41 22.22 -38.38
C GLY A 58 -18.52 22.09 -39.91
N GLN A 59 -19.15 23.04 -40.54
CA GLN A 59 -19.09 23.21 -42.00
C GLN A 59 -17.61 23.31 -42.42
N VAL A 60 -17.29 22.81 -43.61
CA VAL A 60 -15.95 22.97 -44.19
C VAL A 60 -15.65 24.46 -44.30
N VAL A 61 -14.45 24.91 -43.94
CA VAL A 61 -14.05 26.28 -44.16
C VAL A 61 -13.99 26.53 -45.68
N VAL A 62 -14.75 27.49 -46.16
CA VAL A 62 -14.81 27.85 -47.59
C VAL A 62 -14.08 29.17 -47.77
N ALA A 63 -13.41 29.35 -48.89
CA ALA A 63 -12.64 30.57 -49.13
C ALA A 63 -13.50 31.85 -49.14
N GLU A 64 -14.77 31.71 -49.48
CA GLU A 64 -15.75 32.83 -49.51
C GLU A 64 -16.08 33.38 -48.10
N ASP A 65 -15.88 32.57 -47.05
CA ASP A 65 -16.11 32.95 -45.66
C ASP A 65 -14.90 33.66 -45.05
N LEU A 66 -13.80 33.80 -45.78
CA LEU A 66 -12.54 34.36 -45.28
C LEU A 66 -12.25 35.76 -45.84
N PRO A 67 -11.47 36.61 -45.13
CA PRO A 67 -11.01 37.91 -45.65
C PRO A 67 -10.22 37.77 -46.99
N GLU A 68 -10.22 38.81 -47.82
CA GLU A 68 -9.55 38.78 -49.14
C GLU A 68 -8.04 38.48 -49.07
N ASN A 69 -7.37 38.82 -47.97
CA ASN A 69 -5.95 38.57 -47.74
C ASN A 69 -5.68 37.18 -47.14
N ALA A 70 -6.69 36.29 -47.07
CA ALA A 70 -6.56 34.97 -46.42
C ALA A 70 -6.21 33.89 -47.46
N LEU A 71 -5.26 33.03 -47.07
CA LEU A 71 -4.90 31.80 -47.77
C LEU A 71 -5.46 30.60 -47.03
N LEU A 72 -6.42 29.89 -47.66
CA LEU A 72 -6.97 28.66 -47.10
C LEU A 72 -6.16 27.46 -47.54
N ILE A 73 -5.69 26.68 -46.57
CA ILE A 73 -4.92 25.44 -46.79
C ILE A 73 -5.64 24.24 -46.17
N SER A 74 -6.03 23.29 -47.01
CA SER A 74 -6.57 22.02 -46.54
C SER A 74 -5.44 21.09 -46.12
N VAL A 75 -5.20 20.99 -44.83
CA VAL A 75 -4.09 20.19 -44.26
C VAL A 75 -4.46 18.69 -44.10
N GLY A 76 -5.77 18.39 -44.24
CA GLY A 76 -6.27 17.03 -43.99
C GLY A 76 -6.20 16.62 -42.53
N ARG A 77 -6.06 15.32 -42.26
CA ARG A 77 -5.93 14.85 -40.87
C ARG A 77 -4.59 15.26 -40.25
N ALA A 78 -4.60 16.15 -39.27
CA ALA A 78 -3.44 16.44 -38.42
C ALA A 78 -3.63 15.90 -37.00
N ARG A 79 -2.55 15.48 -36.39
CA ARG A 79 -2.56 14.91 -35.02
C ARG A 79 -2.61 16.02 -33.96
N ASN A 80 -1.98 17.14 -34.24
CA ASN A 80 -1.86 18.31 -33.36
C ASN A 80 -1.51 19.55 -34.18
N ILE A 81 -1.43 20.71 -33.53
CA ILE A 81 -1.08 21.98 -34.15
C ILE A 81 0.29 21.90 -34.84
N SER A 82 1.26 21.27 -34.20
CA SER A 82 2.61 21.13 -34.78
C SER A 82 2.62 20.33 -36.09
N ASP A 83 1.79 19.29 -36.18
CA ASP A 83 1.63 18.49 -37.42
C ASP A 83 0.88 19.27 -38.50
N ALA A 84 -0.15 20.04 -38.09
CA ALA A 84 -0.90 20.91 -39.01
C ALA A 84 0.01 21.98 -39.63
N LEU A 85 0.73 22.69 -38.78
CA LEU A 85 1.64 23.76 -39.22
C LEU A 85 2.76 23.21 -40.10
N ALA A 86 3.33 22.09 -39.76
CA ALA A 86 4.39 21.45 -40.53
C ALA A 86 3.90 20.86 -41.86
N LYS A 87 2.59 20.62 -42.05
CA LYS A 87 2.00 20.29 -43.35
C LYS A 87 1.73 21.55 -44.14
N ALA A 88 1.29 22.63 -43.51
CA ALA A 88 1.12 23.94 -44.12
C ALA A 88 2.43 24.47 -44.70
N THR A 89 3.56 24.31 -44.01
CA THR A 89 4.87 24.73 -44.53
C THR A 89 5.35 23.95 -45.78
N LYS A 90 4.67 22.87 -46.16
CA LYS A 90 4.93 22.15 -47.41
C LYS A 90 4.11 22.70 -48.58
N ASP A 91 3.06 23.43 -48.30
CA ASP A 91 2.35 24.16 -49.32
C ASP A 91 3.21 25.34 -49.81
N HIS A 92 3.28 25.49 -51.15
CA HIS A 92 4.20 26.45 -51.75
C HIS A 92 3.77 27.89 -51.45
N ALA A 93 2.49 28.22 -51.55
CA ALA A 93 1.95 29.51 -51.28
C ALA A 93 2.09 29.93 -49.81
N ALA A 94 1.74 29.03 -48.89
CA ALA A 94 1.92 29.26 -47.46
C ALA A 94 3.39 29.45 -47.08
N SER A 95 4.28 28.61 -47.61
CA SER A 95 5.71 28.69 -47.35
C SER A 95 6.30 30.01 -47.87
N GLN A 96 5.87 30.48 -49.02
CA GLN A 96 6.29 31.78 -49.53
C GLN A 96 5.83 32.94 -48.60
N VAL A 97 4.56 32.97 -48.21
CA VAL A 97 4.01 33.97 -47.29
C VAL A 97 4.74 33.93 -45.94
N MET A 98 4.92 32.75 -45.35
CA MET A 98 5.61 32.59 -44.07
C MET A 98 7.07 33.03 -44.11
N THR A 99 7.74 32.86 -45.27
CA THR A 99 9.16 33.23 -45.45
C THR A 99 9.33 34.70 -45.77
N ALA A 100 8.37 35.29 -46.48
CA ALA A 100 8.37 36.69 -46.86
C ALA A 100 7.98 37.62 -45.71
N SER A 101 7.21 37.13 -44.74
CA SER A 101 6.78 37.87 -43.56
C SER A 101 7.91 37.99 -42.50
N ASP A 102 7.98 39.12 -41.82
CA ASP A 102 8.96 39.36 -40.74
C ASP A 102 8.56 38.59 -39.47
N TRP A 103 7.26 38.51 -39.21
CA TRP A 103 6.71 37.91 -38.02
C TRP A 103 5.61 36.92 -38.36
N LEU A 104 5.57 35.79 -37.60
CA LEU A 104 4.50 34.78 -37.64
C LEU A 104 3.71 34.84 -36.34
N TRP A 105 2.42 35.07 -36.41
CA TRP A 105 1.50 35.09 -35.28
C TRP A 105 0.69 33.81 -35.24
N ILE A 106 1.00 32.91 -34.30
CA ILE A 106 0.40 31.57 -34.21
C ILE A 106 -0.83 31.65 -33.32
N LEU A 107 -2.00 31.27 -33.86
CA LEU A 107 -3.30 31.33 -33.18
C LEU A 107 -4.04 30.02 -33.27
N HIS A 108 -4.88 29.75 -32.26
CA HIS A 108 -5.83 28.64 -32.26
C HIS A 108 -7.20 29.16 -32.68
N ASP A 109 -8.08 28.29 -33.19
CA ASP A 109 -9.44 28.62 -33.64
C ASP A 109 -10.38 29.12 -32.51
N ASP A 110 -9.98 28.96 -31.23
CA ASP A 110 -10.70 29.38 -30.03
C ASP A 110 -9.98 30.51 -29.24
N CYS A 111 -9.12 31.29 -29.93
CA CYS A 111 -8.46 32.44 -29.38
C CYS A 111 -9.21 33.74 -29.74
N LEU A 112 -9.32 34.69 -28.81
CA LEU A 112 -9.90 36.02 -29.05
C LEU A 112 -8.88 37.09 -28.60
N PRO A 113 -8.05 37.59 -29.50
CA PRO A 113 -7.13 38.71 -29.18
C PRO A 113 -7.90 40.00 -28.99
N ALA A 114 -7.51 40.82 -28.00
CA ALA A 114 -8.00 42.16 -27.86
C ALA A 114 -7.53 43.05 -29.02
N ASN A 115 -8.25 44.14 -29.33
CA ASN A 115 -7.99 44.95 -30.51
C ASN A 115 -6.56 45.49 -30.64
N THR A 116 -5.88 45.69 -29.49
CA THR A 116 -4.47 46.18 -29.41
C THR A 116 -3.46 45.05 -29.21
N CYS A 117 -3.88 43.79 -29.23
CA CYS A 117 -3.02 42.69 -28.86
C CYS A 117 -1.78 42.54 -29.74
N LEU A 118 -1.93 42.63 -31.04
CA LEU A 118 -0.82 42.52 -32.01
C LEU A 118 0.11 43.74 -31.90
N GLU A 119 -0.46 44.96 -31.78
CA GLU A 119 0.31 46.19 -31.60
C GLU A 119 1.20 46.16 -30.36
N GLU A 120 0.66 45.75 -29.20
CA GLU A 120 1.40 45.64 -27.96
C GLU A 120 2.46 44.52 -27.98
N GLN A 121 2.21 43.42 -28.71
CA GLN A 121 3.24 42.41 -28.94
C GLN A 121 4.38 42.93 -29.81
N LEU A 122 4.08 43.65 -30.89
CA LEU A 122 5.10 44.24 -31.74
C LEU A 122 5.88 45.36 -30.99
N ALA A 123 5.21 46.17 -30.18
CA ALA A 123 5.87 47.19 -29.33
C ALA A 123 6.85 46.52 -28.33
N ALA A 124 6.52 45.35 -27.79
CA ALA A 124 7.43 44.62 -26.91
C ALA A 124 8.72 44.13 -27.63
N THR A 125 8.71 44.00 -28.96
CA THR A 125 9.91 43.63 -29.74
C THR A 125 10.92 44.79 -29.81
N GLU A 126 10.49 46.03 -29.66
CA GLU A 126 11.35 47.24 -29.72
C GLU A 126 12.29 47.29 -28.50
N ALA A 127 11.98 46.59 -27.42
CA ALA A 127 12.81 46.54 -26.21
C ALA A 127 14.20 45.90 -26.42
N GLY A 128 14.46 45.25 -27.57
CA GLY A 128 15.78 44.71 -27.87
C GLY A 128 15.85 43.83 -29.14
N ALA A 129 16.87 44.05 -29.97
CA ALA A 129 17.09 43.34 -31.23
C ALA A 129 17.29 41.82 -31.09
N SER A 130 17.50 41.30 -29.87
CA SER A 130 17.61 39.88 -29.58
C SER A 130 16.30 39.22 -29.30
N ILE A 131 15.19 39.96 -29.19
CA ILE A 131 13.85 39.41 -28.95
C ILE A 131 13.35 38.77 -30.25
N ALA A 132 13.07 37.48 -30.21
CA ALA A 132 12.59 36.70 -31.33
C ALA A 132 11.22 36.05 -31.13
N ALA A 133 10.72 36.05 -29.90
CA ALA A 133 9.35 35.59 -29.61
C ALA A 133 8.71 36.44 -28.50
N VAL A 134 7.42 36.70 -28.66
CA VAL A 134 6.61 37.48 -27.70
C VAL A 134 5.33 36.72 -27.41
N THR A 135 5.03 36.52 -26.11
CA THR A 135 3.79 35.86 -25.65
C THR A 135 2.84 36.90 -25.05
N PRO A 136 1.52 36.87 -25.34
CA PRO A 136 0.57 37.75 -24.70
C PRO A 136 0.24 37.31 -23.26
N LYS A 137 -0.47 38.13 -22.51
CA LYS A 137 -1.17 37.75 -21.29
C LYS A 137 -2.47 37.03 -21.68
N VAL A 138 -2.61 35.75 -21.31
CA VAL A 138 -3.75 34.91 -21.71
C VAL A 138 -4.79 34.85 -20.59
N PHE A 139 -6.05 35.07 -20.94
CA PHE A 139 -7.21 34.97 -20.06
C PHE A 139 -8.05 33.75 -20.39
N GLY A 140 -8.75 33.18 -19.42
CA GLY A 140 -9.79 32.20 -19.63
C GLY A 140 -11.11 32.80 -20.09
N ALA A 141 -12.08 31.98 -20.49
CA ALA A 141 -13.42 32.44 -20.89
C ALA A 141 -14.19 33.14 -19.76
N ASP A 142 -13.79 32.91 -18.51
CA ASP A 142 -14.36 33.52 -17.29
C ASP A 142 -13.69 34.87 -16.93
N GLY A 143 -12.76 35.35 -17.75
CA GLY A 143 -12.04 36.61 -17.54
C GLY A 143 -10.90 36.52 -16.49
N THR A 144 -10.62 35.33 -15.97
CA THR A 144 -9.48 35.08 -15.05
C THR A 144 -8.18 34.87 -15.83
N LEU A 145 -7.03 35.13 -15.18
CA LEU A 145 -5.74 34.86 -15.77
C LEU A 145 -5.53 33.35 -15.99
N ALA A 146 -5.11 32.99 -17.20
CA ALA A 146 -4.78 31.60 -17.55
C ALA A 146 -3.26 31.36 -17.67
N GLU A 147 -2.55 32.34 -18.31
CA GLU A 147 -1.09 32.21 -18.54
C GLU A 147 -0.43 33.57 -18.70
N VAL A 148 0.73 33.76 -18.06
CA VAL A 148 1.65 34.90 -18.30
C VAL A 148 3.05 34.30 -18.45
N GLY A 149 3.34 33.77 -19.64
CA GLY A 149 4.53 32.97 -19.88
C GLY A 149 4.50 31.61 -19.21
N ILE A 150 5.40 30.72 -19.62
CA ILE A 150 5.54 29.36 -19.14
C ILE A 150 6.83 29.19 -18.35
N HIS A 151 6.73 28.66 -17.15
CA HIS A 151 7.86 28.24 -16.34
C HIS A 151 8.00 26.72 -16.37
N ALA A 152 9.23 26.19 -16.26
CA ALA A 152 9.50 24.76 -16.19
C ALA A 152 10.67 24.47 -15.25
N THR A 153 10.67 23.25 -14.69
CA THR A 153 11.81 22.73 -13.93
C THR A 153 12.90 22.22 -14.88
N ALA A 154 14.11 22.04 -14.36
CA ALA A 154 15.20 21.40 -15.10
C ALA A 154 14.88 19.96 -15.59
N SER A 155 13.85 19.31 -15.02
CA SER A 155 13.33 18.03 -15.48
C SER A 155 12.23 18.16 -16.55
N GLY A 156 12.04 19.34 -17.15
CA GLY A 156 11.06 19.58 -18.22
C GLY A 156 9.60 19.65 -17.79
N ARG A 157 9.34 19.65 -16.49
CA ARG A 157 7.97 19.71 -15.97
C ARG A 157 7.51 21.18 -15.93
N ARG A 158 6.40 21.47 -16.58
CA ARG A 158 5.78 22.80 -16.57
C ARG A 158 5.33 23.17 -15.15
N VAL A 159 5.57 24.40 -14.76
CA VAL A 159 5.18 24.99 -13.48
C VAL A 159 4.22 26.14 -13.77
N PRO A 160 2.94 26.07 -13.32
CA PRO A 160 2.03 27.20 -13.47
C PRO A 160 2.52 28.35 -12.59
N LEU A 161 2.58 29.55 -13.13
CA LEU A 161 2.88 30.78 -12.39
C LEU A 161 1.59 31.38 -11.83
N VAL A 162 0.56 31.42 -12.66
CA VAL A 162 -0.77 31.95 -12.37
C VAL A 162 -1.59 30.97 -11.58
N LEU A 163 -2.30 31.39 -10.55
CA LEU A 163 -3.25 30.56 -9.79
C LEU A 163 -4.56 30.43 -10.58
N ASP A 164 -5.18 29.26 -10.51
CA ASP A 164 -6.51 29.07 -11.12
C ASP A 164 -7.53 30.00 -10.43
N GLY A 165 -8.34 30.73 -11.23
CA GLY A 165 -9.27 31.73 -10.73
C GLY A 165 -8.63 33.09 -10.36
N GLU A 166 -7.36 33.29 -10.65
CA GLU A 166 -6.66 34.53 -10.32
C GLU A 166 -7.13 35.70 -11.22
N ILE A 167 -7.51 36.80 -10.60
CA ILE A 167 -7.93 38.01 -11.30
C ILE A 167 -6.69 38.85 -11.60
N ASP A 168 -6.63 39.46 -12.79
CA ASP A 168 -5.57 40.39 -13.16
C ASP A 168 -5.68 41.70 -12.36
N GLN A 169 -4.64 42.01 -11.58
CA GLN A 169 -4.49 43.24 -10.81
C GLN A 169 -3.15 43.90 -11.13
N GLY A 170 -2.54 43.57 -12.28
CA GLY A 170 -1.22 44.08 -12.65
C GLY A 170 -0.05 43.37 -11.97
N GLN A 171 -0.29 42.31 -11.20
CA GLN A 171 0.74 41.59 -10.43
C GLN A 171 1.84 40.94 -11.30
N TYR A 172 1.60 40.77 -12.59
CA TYR A 172 2.56 40.21 -13.54
C TYR A 172 3.06 41.21 -14.57
N ASP A 173 2.74 42.50 -14.46
CA ASP A 173 3.10 43.50 -15.45
C ASP A 173 4.60 43.85 -15.45
N GLY A 174 5.33 43.49 -14.41
CA GLY A 174 6.79 43.65 -14.32
C GLY A 174 7.60 42.49 -14.92
N VAL A 175 6.97 41.40 -15.39
CA VAL A 175 7.67 40.25 -15.94
C VAL A 175 7.95 40.45 -17.41
N THR A 176 9.22 40.56 -17.77
CA THR A 176 9.64 40.81 -19.19
C THR A 176 10.22 39.54 -19.81
N ASP A 177 11.26 38.92 -19.24
CA ASP A 177 11.87 37.70 -19.79
C ASP A 177 11.20 36.44 -19.24
N VAL A 178 10.76 35.55 -20.13
CA VAL A 178 10.10 34.29 -19.77
C VAL A 178 10.81 33.12 -20.44
N LEU A 179 10.71 31.91 -19.85
CA LEU A 179 11.26 30.72 -20.45
C LEU A 179 10.54 30.37 -21.76
N ALA A 180 9.22 30.56 -21.80
CA ALA A 180 8.39 30.24 -22.97
C ALA A 180 7.02 30.91 -22.90
N GLY A 181 6.31 30.92 -24.02
CA GLY A 181 4.89 31.16 -24.13
C GLY A 181 4.15 29.92 -24.67
N GLY A 182 2.84 29.87 -24.44
CA GLY A 182 1.96 28.91 -25.10
C GLY A 182 1.91 29.17 -26.61
N SER A 183 1.45 28.20 -27.41
CA SER A 183 1.25 28.38 -28.86
C SER A 183 0.04 29.28 -29.20
N ALA A 184 -0.84 29.53 -28.24
CA ALA A 184 -1.98 30.39 -28.37
C ALA A 184 -1.55 31.90 -28.32
N GLY A 185 -1.49 32.56 -29.44
CA GLY A 185 -1.11 33.97 -29.54
C GLY A 185 0.39 34.23 -29.53
N LEU A 186 1.22 33.23 -29.79
CA LEU A 186 2.69 33.39 -29.83
C LEU A 186 3.11 34.12 -31.13
N LEU A 187 3.74 35.29 -30.98
CA LEU A 187 4.38 36.03 -32.07
C LEU A 187 5.85 35.61 -32.15
N VAL A 188 6.33 35.16 -33.31
CA VAL A 188 7.70 34.66 -33.50
C VAL A 188 8.31 35.26 -34.77
N ALA A 189 9.57 35.72 -34.74
CA ALA A 189 10.30 36.17 -35.91
C ALA A 189 10.44 35.03 -36.94
N SER A 190 10.00 35.27 -38.17
CA SER A 190 9.95 34.22 -39.23
C SER A 190 11.34 33.64 -39.52
N SER A 191 12.37 34.51 -39.56
CA SER A 191 13.75 34.09 -39.76
C SER A 191 14.22 33.11 -38.70
N VAL A 192 13.89 33.38 -37.42
CA VAL A 192 14.26 32.54 -36.28
C VAL A 192 13.45 31.28 -36.25
N PHE A 193 12.12 31.34 -36.56
CA PHE A 193 11.26 30.17 -36.66
C PHE A 193 11.81 29.16 -37.68
N ASN A 194 12.25 29.66 -38.86
CA ASN A 194 12.86 28.84 -39.91
C ASN A 194 14.23 28.32 -39.50
N GLN A 195 15.08 29.17 -38.85
CA GLN A 195 16.41 28.79 -38.34
C GLN A 195 16.31 27.62 -37.34
N VAL A 196 15.36 27.64 -36.43
CA VAL A 196 15.20 26.61 -35.42
C VAL A 196 14.39 25.40 -35.93
N GLY A 197 13.79 25.47 -37.14
CA GLY A 197 13.10 24.38 -37.81
C GLY A 197 11.64 24.18 -37.38
N GLY A 198 10.96 25.24 -36.98
CA GLY A 198 9.53 25.26 -36.68
C GLY A 198 9.13 24.42 -35.45
N LEU A 199 7.85 24.05 -35.34
CA LEU A 199 7.34 23.20 -34.25
C LEU A 199 7.71 21.72 -34.41
N ASP A 200 7.95 21.02 -33.32
CA ASP A 200 8.24 19.57 -33.36
C ASP A 200 6.96 18.74 -33.55
N ARG A 201 6.87 17.97 -34.64
CA ARG A 201 5.70 17.13 -34.99
C ARG A 201 5.43 16.00 -34.02
N ALA A 202 6.45 15.51 -33.35
CA ALA A 202 6.32 14.39 -32.42
C ALA A 202 5.80 14.83 -31.05
N LEU A 203 5.83 16.13 -30.76
CA LEU A 203 5.33 16.66 -29.50
C LEU A 203 3.81 16.80 -29.55
N GLY A 204 3.14 16.28 -28.55
CA GLY A 204 1.69 16.41 -28.39
C GLY A 204 1.25 17.82 -27.94
N PRO A 205 -0.07 18.02 -27.80
CA PRO A 205 -0.64 19.35 -27.52
C PRO A 205 -0.39 19.73 -26.07
N TYR A 206 0.64 20.24 -25.62
CA TYR A 206 0.83 20.82 -24.27
C TYR A 206 2.18 21.50 -24.06
N ASN A 207 3.21 21.19 -24.82
CA ASN A 207 4.57 21.73 -24.60
C ASN A 207 5.20 22.20 -25.92
N GLU A 208 4.43 22.37 -26.98
CA GLU A 208 4.93 22.80 -28.30
C GLU A 208 5.56 24.20 -28.27
N GLY A 209 4.89 25.16 -27.61
CA GLY A 209 5.45 26.50 -27.40
C GLY A 209 6.69 26.47 -26.50
N LEU A 210 6.66 25.68 -25.43
CA LEU A 210 7.80 25.54 -24.52
C LEU A 210 9.03 24.93 -25.22
N GLU A 211 8.86 23.95 -26.08
CA GLU A 211 9.92 23.31 -26.83
C GLU A 211 10.51 24.26 -27.89
N LEU A 212 9.65 24.96 -28.63
CA LEU A 212 10.07 25.97 -29.61
C LEU A 212 10.87 27.08 -28.93
N CYS A 213 10.35 27.70 -27.87
CA CYS A 213 11.02 28.78 -27.14
C CYS A 213 12.34 28.30 -26.51
N TRP A 214 12.44 27.05 -26.06
CA TRP A 214 13.70 26.48 -25.62
C TRP A 214 14.76 26.49 -26.72
N ARG A 215 14.40 26.15 -27.98
CA ARG A 215 15.33 26.20 -29.09
C ARG A 215 15.67 27.65 -29.48
N ILE A 216 14.70 28.57 -29.41
CA ILE A 216 14.93 30.00 -29.64
C ILE A 216 15.96 30.55 -28.67
N HIS A 217 15.82 30.26 -27.37
CA HIS A 217 16.83 30.66 -26.39
C HIS A 217 18.19 30.00 -26.63
N ARG A 218 18.20 28.73 -27.01
CA ARG A 218 19.43 28.03 -27.35
C ARG A 218 20.12 28.56 -28.61
N ALA A 219 19.36 29.16 -29.51
CA ALA A 219 19.89 29.87 -30.69
C ALA A 219 20.43 31.26 -30.35
N GLY A 220 20.30 31.73 -29.09
CA GLY A 220 20.83 33.01 -28.63
C GLY A 220 19.84 34.17 -28.63
N HIS A 221 18.55 33.88 -28.84
CA HIS A 221 17.48 34.85 -28.83
C HIS A 221 16.71 34.85 -27.52
N ARG A 222 15.96 35.97 -27.29
CA ARG A 222 15.12 36.13 -26.09
C ARG A 222 13.67 35.90 -26.39
N VAL A 223 12.93 35.43 -25.38
CA VAL A 223 11.47 35.28 -25.35
C VAL A 223 10.93 36.18 -24.25
N VAL A 224 9.97 37.05 -24.58
CA VAL A 224 9.42 38.00 -23.61
C VAL A 224 7.91 37.89 -23.51
N ALA A 225 7.38 38.21 -22.33
CA ALA A 225 5.95 38.39 -22.16
C ALA A 225 5.61 39.89 -22.40
N ALA A 226 4.53 40.12 -23.13
CA ALA A 226 3.93 41.46 -23.33
C ALA A 226 2.68 41.58 -22.44
N PRO A 227 2.80 42.13 -21.22
CA PRO A 227 1.68 42.15 -20.27
C PRO A 227 0.46 42.94 -20.72
N LYS A 228 0.65 43.93 -21.62
CA LYS A 228 -0.43 44.73 -22.18
C LYS A 228 -1.14 44.07 -23.35
N ALA A 229 -0.53 43.09 -23.99
CA ALA A 229 -1.14 42.28 -25.04
C ALA A 229 -2.10 41.25 -24.43
N HIS A 230 -3.38 41.48 -24.51
CA HIS A 230 -4.41 40.64 -23.96
C HIS A 230 -4.98 39.67 -25.00
N LEU A 231 -5.10 38.40 -24.65
CA LEU A 231 -5.71 37.37 -25.50
C LEU A 231 -6.60 36.46 -24.61
N THR A 232 -7.87 36.32 -25.01
CA THR A 232 -8.76 35.33 -24.34
C THR A 232 -8.72 34.02 -25.09
N HIS A 233 -8.45 32.91 -24.36
CA HIS A 233 -8.42 31.55 -24.89
C HIS A 233 -9.62 30.78 -24.34
N LEU A 234 -10.64 30.55 -25.18
CA LEU A 234 -11.93 29.98 -24.79
C LEU A 234 -11.84 28.52 -24.34
N GLN A 235 -10.76 27.81 -24.73
CA GLN A 235 -10.49 26.40 -24.40
C GLN A 235 -11.71 25.48 -24.62
N VAL A 236 -12.52 25.71 -25.65
CA VAL A 236 -13.78 25.02 -25.92
C VAL A 236 -13.62 23.50 -25.99
N SER A 237 -12.47 23.03 -26.45
CA SER A 237 -12.16 21.60 -26.53
C SER A 237 -11.53 21.00 -25.26
N SER A 238 -11.24 21.81 -24.23
CA SER A 238 -10.40 21.45 -23.11
C SER A 238 -11.10 20.92 -21.85
N PRO A 239 -12.21 21.50 -21.31
CA PRO A 239 -12.62 21.21 -19.92
C PRO A 239 -13.13 19.78 -19.71
N GLN A 240 -13.81 19.17 -20.71
CA GLN A 240 -14.33 17.82 -20.59
C GLN A 240 -13.31 16.74 -20.99
N ASN A 241 -12.33 17.08 -21.84
CA ASN A 241 -11.35 16.13 -22.37
C ASN A 241 -10.11 15.96 -21.47
N LEU A 242 -9.72 16.97 -20.69
CA LEU A 242 -8.61 16.88 -19.73
C LEU A 242 -8.84 15.85 -18.62
N ARG A 243 -10.10 15.50 -18.34
CA ARG A 243 -10.48 14.48 -17.37
C ARG A 243 -10.38 13.04 -17.88
N ARG A 244 -10.19 12.84 -19.20
CA ARG A 244 -10.00 11.51 -19.77
C ARG A 244 -8.58 11.03 -19.53
N ALA A 245 -8.41 9.74 -19.22
CA ALA A 245 -7.11 9.10 -19.05
C ALA A 245 -6.18 9.31 -20.26
N SER A 246 -6.75 9.46 -21.46
CA SER A 246 -6.04 9.76 -22.71
C SER A 246 -5.39 11.15 -22.73
N ALA A 247 -6.08 12.17 -22.21
CA ALA A 247 -5.55 13.53 -22.15
C ALA A 247 -4.44 13.65 -21.09
N LEU A 248 -4.62 13.03 -19.91
CA LEU A 248 -3.56 12.92 -18.89
C LEU A 248 -2.33 12.18 -19.45
N ARG A 249 -2.55 11.11 -20.22
CA ARG A 249 -1.47 10.38 -20.87
C ARG A 249 -0.75 11.26 -21.90
N ALA A 250 -1.47 12.00 -22.74
CA ALA A 250 -0.89 12.91 -23.74
C ALA A 250 -0.04 14.00 -23.06
N ARG A 251 -0.54 14.63 -22.01
CA ARG A 251 0.21 15.61 -21.20
C ARG A 251 1.49 15.02 -20.60
N ARG A 252 1.41 13.84 -19.99
CA ARG A 252 2.59 13.16 -19.42
C ARG A 252 3.59 12.71 -20.48
N SER A 253 3.09 12.25 -21.64
CA SER A 253 3.94 11.88 -22.78
C SER A 253 4.73 13.09 -23.28
N SER A 254 4.07 14.25 -23.41
CA SER A 254 4.68 15.51 -23.82
C SER A 254 5.74 16.00 -22.81
N GLU A 255 5.44 15.90 -21.49
CA GLU A 255 6.39 16.24 -20.42
C GLU A 255 7.63 15.32 -20.45
N PHE A 256 7.45 14.01 -20.56
CA PHE A 256 8.56 13.05 -20.62
C PHE A 256 9.39 13.23 -21.89
N TYR A 257 8.72 13.43 -23.05
CA TYR A 257 9.42 13.68 -24.30
C TYR A 257 10.28 14.96 -24.21
N PHE A 258 9.72 16.08 -23.77
CA PHE A 258 10.45 17.32 -23.58
C PHE A 258 11.60 17.17 -22.59
N ALA A 259 11.40 16.46 -21.47
CA ALA A 259 12.45 16.18 -20.50
C ALA A 259 13.65 15.45 -21.12
N THR A 260 13.39 14.50 -22.05
CA THR A 260 14.47 13.79 -22.74
C THR A 260 15.23 14.69 -23.74
N LEU A 261 14.56 15.70 -24.33
CA LEU A 261 15.18 16.65 -25.26
C LEU A 261 16.16 17.59 -24.56
N ILE A 262 15.77 18.09 -23.37
CA ILE A 262 16.57 19.08 -22.63
C ILE A 262 17.65 18.45 -21.75
N ALA A 263 17.58 17.15 -21.45
CA ALA A 263 18.53 16.47 -20.57
C ALA A 263 19.96 16.46 -21.15
N ASN A 264 20.96 16.59 -20.26
CA ASN A 264 22.37 16.39 -20.61
C ASN A 264 22.56 14.92 -21.05
N PRO A 265 23.37 14.60 -22.07
CA PRO A 265 23.59 13.23 -22.55
C PRO A 265 23.98 12.23 -21.45
N LEU A 266 24.91 12.59 -20.57
CA LEU A 266 25.30 11.72 -19.44
C LEU A 266 24.15 11.53 -18.43
N LEU A 267 23.42 12.60 -18.13
CA LEU A 267 22.28 12.55 -17.20
C LEU A 267 21.10 11.77 -17.80
N LEU A 268 20.97 11.72 -19.12
CA LEU A 268 19.92 10.98 -19.81
C LEU A 268 20.02 9.48 -19.54
N ILE A 269 21.24 8.91 -19.55
CA ILE A 269 21.47 7.49 -19.24
C ILE A 269 21.06 7.21 -17.79
N VAL A 270 21.52 8.04 -16.86
CA VAL A 270 21.18 7.90 -15.44
C VAL A 270 19.66 8.04 -15.24
N GLN A 271 19.02 8.99 -15.92
CA GLN A 271 17.58 9.18 -15.87
C GLN A 271 16.81 8.00 -16.46
N ALA A 272 17.28 7.42 -17.56
CA ALA A 272 16.68 6.23 -18.17
C ALA A 272 16.75 5.03 -17.20
N LEU A 273 17.92 4.74 -16.62
CA LEU A 273 18.08 3.68 -15.62
C LEU A 273 17.25 3.92 -14.37
N ALA A 274 17.30 5.14 -13.83
CA ALA A 274 16.50 5.49 -12.65
C ALA A 274 14.99 5.40 -12.93
N SER A 275 14.53 5.67 -14.16
CA SER A 275 13.13 5.56 -14.54
C SER A 275 12.60 4.14 -14.50
N LEU A 276 13.44 3.13 -14.76
CA LEU A 276 13.08 1.70 -14.68
C LEU A 276 12.62 1.31 -13.27
N LEU A 277 13.22 1.90 -12.25
CA LEU A 277 12.85 1.65 -10.86
C LEU A 277 11.78 2.65 -10.36
N TRP A 278 11.97 3.95 -10.67
CA TRP A 278 11.13 5.01 -10.14
C TRP A 278 9.70 5.04 -10.72
N ILE A 279 9.52 4.74 -12.02
CA ILE A 279 8.19 4.78 -12.64
C ILE A 279 7.28 3.67 -12.10
N PRO A 280 7.67 2.37 -12.07
CA PRO A 280 6.86 1.33 -11.45
C PRO A 280 6.53 1.63 -9.97
N LEU A 281 7.52 2.06 -9.18
CA LEU A 281 7.32 2.42 -7.78
C LEU A 281 6.33 3.58 -7.63
N SER A 282 6.45 4.61 -8.46
CA SER A 282 5.52 5.74 -8.47
C SER A 282 4.12 5.36 -8.95
N CYS A 283 3.99 4.40 -9.89
CA CYS A 283 2.70 3.87 -10.31
C CYS A 283 2.05 3.05 -9.20
N LEU A 284 2.84 2.23 -8.49
CA LEU A 284 2.36 1.51 -7.31
C LEU A 284 1.88 2.48 -6.22
N ALA A 285 2.64 3.53 -5.92
CA ALA A 285 2.24 4.57 -4.98
C ALA A 285 0.94 5.29 -5.40
N LEU A 286 0.75 5.56 -6.70
CA LEU A 286 -0.49 6.11 -7.24
C LEU A 286 -1.66 5.14 -7.13
N LEU A 287 -1.45 3.85 -7.37
CA LEU A 287 -2.47 2.82 -7.19
C LEU A 287 -2.86 2.70 -5.71
N LEU A 288 -1.89 2.65 -4.81
CA LEU A 288 -2.14 2.64 -3.36
C LEU A 288 -2.81 3.93 -2.87
N SER A 289 -2.57 5.06 -3.57
CA SER A 289 -3.28 6.33 -3.32
C SER A 289 -4.65 6.40 -4.02
N ALA A 290 -5.15 5.28 -4.58
CA ALA A 290 -6.39 5.15 -5.33
C ALA A 290 -6.52 6.15 -6.51
N ARG A 291 -5.42 6.33 -7.27
CA ARG A 291 -5.36 7.18 -8.49
C ARG A 291 -4.99 6.35 -9.73
N PRO A 292 -5.82 5.35 -10.12
CA PRO A 292 -5.47 4.42 -11.20
C PRO A 292 -5.33 5.10 -12.56
N ARG A 293 -6.10 6.18 -12.81
CA ARG A 293 -6.00 6.96 -14.06
C ARG A 293 -4.64 7.64 -14.19
N ALA A 294 -4.13 8.20 -13.11
CA ALA A 294 -2.80 8.84 -13.08
C ALA A 294 -1.68 7.80 -13.19
N ALA A 295 -1.83 6.63 -12.56
CA ALA A 295 -0.90 5.51 -12.72
C ALA A 295 -0.87 5.00 -14.16
N TYR A 296 -2.04 4.78 -14.77
CA TYR A 296 -2.19 4.40 -16.18
C TYR A 296 -1.51 5.44 -17.10
N ALA A 297 -1.86 6.73 -16.93
CA ALA A 297 -1.31 7.80 -17.75
C ALA A 297 0.22 7.87 -17.64
N ARG A 298 0.77 7.73 -16.43
CA ARG A 298 2.22 7.77 -16.20
C ARG A 298 2.95 6.58 -16.80
N PHE A 299 2.42 5.37 -16.58
CA PHE A 299 3.02 4.14 -17.11
C PHE A 299 3.03 4.10 -18.63
N PHE A 300 1.87 4.35 -19.27
CA PHE A 300 1.76 4.31 -20.73
C PHE A 300 2.40 5.51 -21.43
N ALA A 301 2.54 6.67 -20.77
CA ALA A 301 3.34 7.76 -21.27
C ALA A 301 4.83 7.42 -21.29
N TRP A 302 5.33 6.77 -20.23
CA TRP A 302 6.70 6.30 -20.15
C TRP A 302 6.99 5.18 -21.18
N MET A 303 6.12 4.18 -21.30
CA MET A 303 6.21 3.14 -22.33
C MET A 303 6.21 3.72 -23.76
N GLY A 304 5.41 4.78 -23.98
CA GLY A 304 5.35 5.48 -25.27
C GLY A 304 6.68 6.13 -25.69
N LEU A 305 7.55 6.49 -24.75
CA LEU A 305 8.89 7.04 -25.07
C LEU A 305 9.74 6.07 -25.89
N PHE A 306 9.65 4.77 -25.61
CA PHE A 306 10.40 3.76 -26.34
C PHE A 306 10.03 3.70 -27.83
N ALA A 307 8.74 3.91 -28.13
CA ALA A 307 8.26 4.02 -29.52
C ALA A 307 8.75 5.30 -30.23
N HIS A 308 9.10 6.33 -29.45
CA HIS A 308 9.54 7.63 -29.99
C HIS A 308 11.08 7.80 -29.99
N ILE A 309 11.87 6.78 -29.66
CA ILE A 309 13.35 6.87 -29.63
C ILE A 309 13.93 7.46 -30.93
N PRO A 310 13.54 7.02 -32.14
CA PRO A 310 14.07 7.61 -33.37
C PRO A 310 13.77 9.10 -33.51
N HIS A 311 12.56 9.51 -33.13
CA HIS A 311 12.15 10.91 -33.15
C HIS A 311 12.91 11.74 -32.11
N ILE A 312 13.14 11.19 -30.91
CA ILE A 312 13.95 11.83 -29.85
C ILE A 312 15.38 12.07 -30.33
N VAL A 313 16.00 11.10 -30.97
CA VAL A 313 17.37 11.22 -31.49
C VAL A 313 17.42 12.30 -32.56
N ALA A 314 16.48 12.29 -33.53
CA ALA A 314 16.40 13.31 -34.57
C ALA A 314 16.14 14.71 -34.02
N ALA A 315 15.25 14.85 -33.02
CA ALA A 315 14.95 16.12 -32.35
C ALA A 315 16.17 16.63 -31.57
N ARG A 316 16.87 15.77 -30.84
CA ARG A 316 18.11 16.15 -30.13
C ARG A 316 19.21 16.60 -31.09
N ALA A 317 19.32 15.98 -32.27
CA ALA A 317 20.25 16.42 -33.33
C ALA A 317 19.87 17.81 -33.88
N ARG A 318 18.58 18.09 -34.04
CA ARG A 318 18.08 19.44 -34.36
C ARG A 318 18.44 20.46 -33.29
N HIS A 319 18.15 20.15 -32.02
CA HIS A 319 18.51 20.99 -30.86
C HIS A 319 20.02 21.29 -30.79
N ALA A 320 20.86 20.36 -31.15
CA ALA A 320 22.31 20.53 -31.18
C ALA A 320 22.76 21.47 -32.32
N ARG A 321 22.13 21.32 -33.51
CA ARG A 321 22.45 22.13 -34.68
C ARG A 321 22.05 23.61 -34.52
N CYS A 322 20.93 23.88 -33.88
CA CYS A 322 20.42 25.25 -33.67
C CYS A 322 21.10 25.94 -32.46
N ALA A 323 21.87 25.23 -31.65
CA ALA A 323 22.36 25.76 -30.39
C ALA A 323 23.64 26.58 -30.55
N SER A 324 23.55 27.88 -30.32
CA SER A 324 24.68 28.80 -30.16
C SER A 324 25.08 29.01 -28.69
N GLN A 325 24.10 28.90 -27.77
CA GLN A 325 24.29 29.12 -26.34
C GLN A 325 24.35 27.80 -25.52
N PRO A 326 25.15 27.72 -24.44
CA PRO A 326 25.19 26.56 -23.57
C PRO A 326 23.86 26.38 -22.82
N ARG A 327 23.53 25.15 -22.37
CA ARG A 327 22.31 24.88 -21.59
C ARG A 327 22.30 25.60 -20.25
N SER A 328 23.46 25.95 -19.71
CA SER A 328 23.59 26.66 -18.45
C SER A 328 23.07 28.11 -18.50
N SER A 329 23.02 28.73 -19.68
CA SER A 329 22.50 30.10 -19.86
C SER A 329 20.99 30.21 -19.52
N LEU A 330 20.24 29.10 -19.63
CA LEU A 330 18.80 29.02 -19.31
C LEU A 330 18.50 28.72 -17.84
N ARG A 331 19.51 28.45 -17.00
CA ARG A 331 19.29 28.20 -15.55
C ARG A 331 18.49 29.27 -14.81
N PRO A 332 18.72 30.59 -15.05
CA PRO A 332 17.95 31.63 -14.38
C PRO A 332 16.45 31.61 -14.70
N LEU A 333 16.08 31.12 -15.89
CA LEU A 333 14.68 31.01 -16.34
C LEU A 333 13.99 29.72 -15.86
N LEU A 334 14.75 28.78 -15.25
CA LEU A 334 14.23 27.52 -14.74
C LEU A 334 13.83 27.66 -13.28
N THR A 335 12.66 27.16 -12.95
CA THR A 335 12.18 27.10 -11.57
C THR A 335 12.87 25.98 -10.79
N GLY A 336 13.38 26.30 -9.60
CA GLY A 336 13.96 25.32 -8.68
C GLY A 336 12.97 24.23 -8.28
N ARG A 337 13.46 23.01 -7.99
CA ARG A 337 12.57 21.88 -7.59
C ARG A 337 11.75 22.19 -6.34
N PHE A 338 12.34 22.90 -5.37
CA PHE A 338 11.67 23.30 -4.13
C PHE A 338 10.63 24.39 -4.40
N ASP A 339 10.96 25.40 -5.21
CA ASP A 339 10.02 26.46 -5.58
C ASP A 339 8.86 25.94 -6.42
N ALA A 340 9.14 25.08 -7.39
CA ALA A 340 8.11 24.40 -8.17
C ALA A 340 7.19 23.52 -7.30
N SER A 341 7.72 22.94 -6.24
CA SER A 341 6.93 22.18 -5.26
C SER A 341 6.09 23.10 -4.37
N ARG A 342 6.64 24.26 -4.00
CA ARG A 342 5.97 25.31 -3.22
C ARG A 342 4.83 25.93 -4.02
N ILE A 343 5.07 26.38 -5.25
CA ILE A 343 4.06 26.94 -6.15
C ILE A 343 2.90 25.99 -6.35
N ARG A 344 3.18 24.70 -6.66
CA ARG A 344 2.14 23.67 -6.81
C ARG A 344 1.33 23.40 -5.54
N ARG A 345 1.95 23.59 -4.36
CA ARG A 345 1.22 23.46 -3.09
C ARG A 345 0.26 24.62 -2.89
N THR A 346 0.69 25.85 -3.22
CA THR A 346 -0.15 27.04 -3.18
C THR A 346 -1.35 26.90 -4.12
N HIS A 347 -1.14 26.43 -5.36
CA HIS A 347 -2.24 26.14 -6.31
C HIS A 347 -3.24 25.11 -5.76
N ARG A 348 -2.76 24.03 -5.10
CA ARG A 348 -3.66 23.04 -4.49
C ARG A 348 -4.45 23.58 -3.30
N SER A 349 -3.84 24.47 -2.52
CA SER A 349 -4.56 25.11 -1.42
C SER A 349 -5.63 26.09 -1.92
N ALA A 350 -5.36 26.88 -2.96
CA ALA A 350 -6.31 27.81 -3.54
C ALA A 350 -7.59 27.11 -4.02
N HIS A 351 -7.48 26.04 -4.81
CA HIS A 351 -8.63 25.24 -5.26
C HIS A 351 -9.48 24.65 -4.14
N VAL A 352 -8.88 24.31 -3.01
CA VAL A 352 -9.60 23.70 -1.88
C VAL A 352 -10.34 24.76 -1.05
N ILE A 353 -9.84 26.00 -1.06
CA ILE A 353 -10.46 27.13 -0.36
C ILE A 353 -11.79 27.49 -1.00
N GLU A 354 -11.84 27.55 -2.33
CA GLU A 354 -13.00 27.95 -3.11
C GLU A 354 -14.19 26.99 -2.92
N GLU A 355 -13.93 25.69 -2.73
CA GLU A 355 -15.00 24.67 -2.60
C GLU A 355 -15.47 24.39 -1.17
N GLN A 356 -14.72 24.66 -0.11
CA GLN A 356 -15.00 24.02 1.20
C GLN A 356 -14.79 24.87 2.46
N GLY A 357 -14.55 26.17 2.38
CA GLY A 357 -14.42 27.05 3.54
C GLY A 357 -13.11 26.91 4.35
N SER A 358 -12.82 27.93 5.15
CA SER A 358 -11.53 28.23 5.81
C SER A 358 -10.86 27.17 6.69
N TRP A 359 -11.54 26.10 7.12
CA TRP A 359 -10.98 25.10 8.06
C TRP A 359 -10.09 24.03 7.38
N LYS A 360 -10.27 23.77 6.07
CA LYS A 360 -9.41 22.82 5.33
C LYS A 360 -8.06 23.43 4.92
N GLU A 361 -8.00 24.72 4.76
CA GLU A 361 -6.79 25.48 4.47
C GLU A 361 -5.71 25.25 5.52
N SER A 362 -6.08 25.33 6.80
CA SER A 362 -5.17 25.08 7.91
C SER A 362 -4.60 23.65 7.94
N LEU A 363 -5.33 22.65 7.43
CA LEU A 363 -4.89 21.27 7.40
C LEU A 363 -3.91 20.97 6.25
N LEU A 364 -4.08 21.59 5.08
CA LEU A 364 -3.21 21.35 3.92
C LEU A 364 -1.88 22.09 4.03
N GLU A 365 -1.90 23.31 4.49
CA GLU A 365 -0.70 24.11 4.75
C GLU A 365 0.15 23.49 5.88
N ARG A 366 -0.50 23.01 6.95
CA ARG A 366 0.13 22.24 8.02
C ARG A 366 0.74 20.92 7.52
N ARG A 367 0.05 20.20 6.63
CA ARG A 367 0.52 18.91 6.09
C ARG A 367 1.83 19.01 5.32
N SER A 368 2.12 20.16 4.69
CA SER A 368 3.32 20.35 3.88
C SER A 368 4.58 20.66 4.70
N ASN A 369 4.43 21.40 5.79
CA ASN A 369 5.54 21.82 6.65
C ASN A 369 5.94 20.74 7.68
N ASP A 370 5.09 19.71 7.85
CA ASP A 370 5.25 18.65 8.87
C ASP A 370 5.88 17.36 8.33
N LEU A 371 6.25 17.32 7.05
CA LEU A 371 6.81 16.09 6.46
C LEU A 371 8.18 15.74 7.05
N THR A 372 9.01 16.73 7.31
CA THR A 372 10.38 16.54 7.82
C THR A 372 10.41 15.86 9.19
N PRO A 373 9.71 16.35 10.25
CA PRO A 373 9.73 15.68 11.54
C PRO A 373 9.13 14.28 11.49
N ARG A 374 8.12 14.02 10.65
CA ARG A 374 7.58 12.68 10.44
C ARG A 374 8.60 11.71 9.88
N VAL A 375 9.27 12.12 8.80
CA VAL A 375 10.27 11.28 8.13
C VAL A 375 11.43 11.02 9.06
N VAL A 376 11.91 12.05 9.77
CA VAL A 376 13.03 11.91 10.73
C VAL A 376 12.64 10.95 11.87
N THR A 377 11.47 11.13 12.49
CA THR A 377 11.02 10.24 13.58
C THR A 377 10.82 8.81 13.08
N SER A 378 10.17 8.63 11.93
CA SER A 378 9.96 7.29 11.36
C SER A 378 11.28 6.61 11.00
N LEU A 379 12.23 7.33 10.41
CA LEU A 379 13.55 6.80 10.07
C LEU A 379 14.33 6.41 11.33
N ALA A 380 14.31 7.24 12.36
CA ALA A 380 14.95 6.93 13.65
C ALA A 380 14.37 5.64 14.27
N LEU A 381 13.06 5.46 14.24
CA LEU A 381 12.40 4.25 14.74
C LEU A 381 12.72 3.01 13.90
N VAL A 382 12.84 3.12 12.57
CA VAL A 382 13.29 2.01 11.71
C VAL A 382 14.74 1.63 12.04
N LEU A 383 15.64 2.62 12.16
CA LEU A 383 17.03 2.36 12.50
C LEU A 383 17.18 1.73 13.88
N LEU A 384 16.37 2.17 14.85
CA LEU A 384 16.32 1.56 16.17
C LEU A 384 15.84 0.10 16.13
N SER A 385 14.77 -0.19 15.39
CA SER A 385 14.29 -1.56 15.19
C SER A 385 15.32 -2.45 14.50
N LEU A 386 15.97 -1.96 13.45
CA LEU A 386 17.04 -2.69 12.76
C LEU A 386 18.21 -2.98 13.71
N TRP A 387 18.57 -2.02 14.58
CA TRP A 387 19.60 -2.22 15.56
C TRP A 387 19.23 -3.26 16.63
N ILE A 388 17.99 -3.27 17.10
CA ILE A 388 17.47 -4.26 18.07
C ILE A 388 17.52 -5.69 17.48
N TYR A 389 17.11 -5.87 16.23
CA TYR A 389 16.99 -7.18 15.58
C TYR A 389 18.16 -7.54 14.66
N ARG A 390 19.28 -6.79 14.68
CA ARG A 390 20.39 -6.97 13.73
C ARG A 390 20.99 -8.39 13.68
N SER A 391 20.94 -9.11 14.80
CA SER A 391 21.44 -10.48 14.91
C SER A 391 20.39 -11.56 14.61
N ASP A 392 19.11 -11.21 14.64
CA ASP A 392 18.01 -12.19 14.64
C ASP A 392 17.21 -12.17 13.33
N LEU A 393 17.44 -11.17 12.45
CA LEU A 393 16.72 -11.07 11.19
C LEU A 393 16.98 -12.30 10.30
N GLY A 394 15.90 -13.00 9.95
CA GLY A 394 15.93 -14.22 9.13
C GLY A 394 15.93 -15.52 9.94
N SER A 395 16.09 -15.47 11.26
CA SER A 395 16.21 -16.66 12.13
C SER A 395 15.34 -16.60 13.39
N ILE A 396 14.40 -15.66 13.49
CA ILE A 396 13.50 -15.55 14.67
C ILE A 396 12.62 -16.78 14.76
N ASN A 397 12.62 -17.44 15.91
CA ASN A 397 11.84 -18.66 16.15
C ASN A 397 11.44 -18.85 17.63
N GLY A 398 11.69 -17.88 18.49
CA GLY A 398 11.34 -17.90 19.92
C GLY A 398 10.07 -17.13 20.28
N GLY A 399 9.67 -17.18 21.53
CA GLY A 399 8.49 -16.49 22.06
C GLY A 399 7.17 -16.98 21.45
N ALA A 400 6.31 -16.05 21.08
CA ALA A 400 5.05 -16.32 20.38
C ALA A 400 5.18 -16.16 18.85
N TRP A 401 6.39 -16.12 18.32
CA TRP A 401 6.63 -16.03 16.90
C TRP A 401 6.20 -17.30 16.19
N LEU A 402 5.38 -17.13 15.16
CA LEU A 402 4.98 -18.21 14.26
C LEU A 402 5.51 -17.89 12.86
N ASN A 403 6.17 -18.85 12.24
CA ASN A 403 6.63 -18.72 10.86
C ASN A 403 5.49 -18.93 9.87
N LEU A 404 5.69 -18.51 8.62
CA LEU A 404 4.86 -18.91 7.50
C LEU A 404 5.52 -20.11 6.79
N PRO A 405 4.75 -20.95 6.08
CA PRO A 405 5.32 -22.01 5.24
C PRO A 405 6.37 -21.45 4.27
N ASP A 406 7.43 -22.22 4.03
CA ASP A 406 8.52 -21.83 3.13
C ASP A 406 8.02 -21.60 1.70
N ARG A 407 7.05 -22.43 1.26
CA ARG A 407 6.43 -22.31 -0.08
C ARG A 407 5.12 -21.52 -0.01
N PHE A 408 5.00 -20.55 -0.90
CA PHE A 408 3.74 -19.79 -1.04
C PHE A 408 2.54 -20.68 -1.40
N THR A 409 2.74 -21.72 -2.21
CA THR A 409 1.68 -22.67 -2.60
C THR A 409 1.06 -23.37 -1.41
N ASP A 410 1.88 -23.73 -0.42
CA ASP A 410 1.45 -24.42 0.79
C ASP A 410 0.69 -23.46 1.71
N LEU A 411 1.23 -22.25 1.90
CA LEU A 411 0.53 -21.19 2.62
C LEU A 411 -0.85 -20.88 2.02
N TRP A 412 -0.91 -20.73 0.68
CA TRP A 412 -2.18 -20.49 -0.01
C TRP A 412 -3.16 -21.64 0.18
N THR A 413 -2.68 -22.88 0.03
CA THR A 413 -3.49 -24.08 0.15
C THR A 413 -4.04 -24.22 1.57
N TYR A 414 -3.21 -24.07 2.60
CA TYR A 414 -3.66 -24.13 3.99
C TYR A 414 -4.65 -23.01 4.34
N ALA A 415 -4.36 -21.77 3.92
CA ALA A 415 -5.22 -20.61 4.21
C ALA A 415 -6.66 -20.76 3.68
N TRP A 416 -6.82 -21.46 2.54
CA TRP A 416 -8.09 -21.47 1.81
C TRP A 416 -8.75 -22.86 1.68
N SER A 417 -8.20 -23.90 2.31
CA SER A 417 -8.75 -25.28 2.21
C SER A 417 -9.93 -25.52 3.14
N GLY A 418 -9.96 -24.91 4.32
CA GLY A 418 -10.85 -25.28 5.41
C GLY A 418 -10.40 -26.54 6.16
N TRP A 419 -9.14 -26.97 5.97
CA TRP A 419 -8.47 -28.02 6.71
C TRP A 419 -7.27 -27.45 7.47
N LEU A 420 -7.26 -27.61 8.78
CA LEU A 420 -6.15 -27.20 9.63
C LEU A 420 -5.10 -28.32 9.69
N PRO A 421 -3.85 -28.11 9.23
CA PRO A 421 -2.84 -29.15 9.19
C PRO A 421 -2.14 -29.41 10.54
N SER A 422 -2.60 -28.84 11.63
CA SER A 422 -2.01 -29.00 12.96
C SER A 422 -2.09 -30.46 13.44
N GLY A 423 -0.99 -30.99 13.94
CA GLY A 423 -0.92 -32.41 14.38
C GLY A 423 -1.33 -33.35 13.27
N ASP A 424 -2.30 -34.24 13.55
CA ASP A 424 -2.89 -35.18 12.58
C ASP A 424 -4.00 -34.55 11.72
N GLY A 425 -4.07 -33.25 11.70
CA GLY A 425 -5.07 -32.48 10.95
C GLY A 425 -6.44 -32.44 11.63
N SER A 426 -7.23 -31.43 11.28
CA SER A 426 -8.60 -31.29 11.77
C SER A 426 -9.44 -30.42 10.82
N ALA A 427 -10.78 -30.59 10.90
CA ALA A 427 -11.74 -29.82 10.08
C ALA A 427 -12.04 -28.44 10.67
N HIS A 428 -11.00 -27.73 11.09
CA HIS A 428 -11.10 -26.36 11.57
C HIS A 428 -10.55 -25.38 10.54
N ALA A 429 -11.10 -24.18 10.52
CA ALA A 429 -10.52 -23.09 9.78
C ALA A 429 -9.26 -22.57 10.49
N VAL A 430 -8.25 -22.17 9.72
CA VAL A 430 -7.12 -21.41 10.23
C VAL A 430 -7.58 -20.02 10.67
N ASP A 431 -6.82 -19.35 11.53
CA ASP A 431 -7.14 -17.99 11.99
C ASP A 431 -7.18 -16.99 10.80
N PRO A 432 -8.10 -15.99 10.84
CA PRO A 432 -8.34 -15.08 9.69
C PRO A 432 -7.11 -14.29 9.23
N LEU A 433 -6.14 -14.09 10.09
CA LEU A 433 -4.89 -13.42 9.74
C LEU A 433 -4.09 -14.21 8.70
N VAL A 434 -4.18 -15.54 8.69
CA VAL A 434 -3.46 -16.41 7.73
C VAL A 434 -3.96 -16.19 6.30
N GLN A 435 -5.28 -16.03 6.10
CA GLN A 435 -5.83 -15.70 4.77
C GLN A 435 -5.31 -14.36 4.29
N LEU A 436 -5.28 -13.36 5.17
CA LEU A 436 -4.75 -12.04 4.83
C LEU A 436 -3.25 -12.11 4.50
N LEU A 437 -2.46 -12.82 5.29
CA LEU A 437 -1.02 -13.00 5.05
C LEU A 437 -0.75 -13.75 3.74
N SER A 438 -1.59 -14.74 3.36
CA SER A 438 -1.47 -15.43 2.08
C SER A 438 -1.67 -14.48 0.90
N VAL A 439 -2.65 -13.56 0.97
CA VAL A 439 -2.88 -12.56 -0.08
C VAL A 439 -1.75 -11.52 -0.13
N LEU A 440 -1.26 -11.06 1.03
CA LEU A 440 -0.19 -10.07 1.10
C LEU A 440 1.18 -10.61 0.65
N SER A 441 1.42 -11.92 0.80
CA SER A 441 2.66 -12.57 0.34
C SER A 441 2.64 -12.96 -1.14
N ALA A 442 1.48 -12.95 -1.81
CA ALA A 442 1.39 -13.29 -3.23
C ALA A 442 2.33 -12.46 -4.15
N PRO A 443 2.49 -11.14 -3.98
CA PRO A 443 3.46 -10.37 -4.77
C PRO A 443 4.92 -10.79 -4.53
N LEU A 444 5.28 -11.23 -3.32
CA LEU A 444 6.63 -11.69 -2.97
C LEU A 444 6.95 -13.02 -3.67
N ALA A 445 5.96 -13.89 -3.81
CA ALA A 445 6.09 -15.16 -4.50
C ALA A 445 6.46 -14.99 -5.98
N LEU A 446 6.03 -13.90 -6.64
CA LEU A 446 6.41 -13.58 -8.03
C LEU A 446 7.92 -13.33 -8.19
N PHE A 447 8.60 -12.95 -7.10
CA PHE A 447 10.03 -12.70 -7.05
C PHE A 447 10.82 -13.85 -6.39
N GLY A 448 10.17 -14.97 -6.08
CA GLY A 448 10.80 -16.11 -5.40
C GLY A 448 11.16 -15.85 -3.93
N ILE A 449 10.57 -14.83 -3.29
CA ILE A 449 10.82 -14.47 -1.90
C ILE A 449 9.88 -15.26 -0.98
N ALA A 450 10.46 -15.90 0.05
CA ALA A 450 9.70 -16.68 1.02
C ALA A 450 8.64 -15.81 1.75
N PRO A 451 7.42 -16.34 2.00
CA PRO A 451 6.34 -15.61 2.68
C PRO A 451 6.74 -15.03 4.04
N THR A 452 7.59 -15.72 4.80
CA THR A 452 8.07 -15.27 6.12
C THR A 452 8.80 -13.92 6.07
N ALA A 453 9.39 -13.53 4.93
CA ALA A 453 10.02 -12.22 4.76
C ALA A 453 9.04 -11.05 5.01
N LEU A 454 7.73 -11.26 4.73
CA LEU A 454 6.68 -10.28 5.04
C LEU A 454 6.62 -9.96 6.54
N LEU A 455 6.77 -10.99 7.38
CA LEU A 455 6.71 -10.86 8.84
C LEU A 455 7.90 -10.07 9.37
N TYR A 456 9.12 -10.32 8.85
CA TYR A 456 10.31 -9.56 9.24
C TYR A 456 10.21 -8.09 8.83
N VAL A 457 9.73 -7.82 7.61
CA VAL A 457 9.50 -6.44 7.13
C VAL A 457 8.47 -5.75 8.02
N PHE A 458 7.39 -6.44 8.36
CA PHE A 458 6.37 -5.90 9.26
C PHE A 458 6.93 -5.59 10.65
N LEU A 459 7.69 -6.52 11.25
CA LEU A 459 8.30 -6.36 12.56
C LEU A 459 9.21 -5.12 12.62
N VAL A 460 10.10 -4.97 11.64
CA VAL A 460 11.05 -3.85 11.58
C VAL A 460 10.36 -2.51 11.34
N LEU A 461 9.35 -2.47 10.47
CA LEU A 461 8.65 -1.24 10.12
C LEU A 461 7.54 -0.87 11.10
N SER A 462 7.13 -1.79 11.97
CA SER A 462 5.96 -1.61 12.85
C SER A 462 6.01 -0.36 13.74
N PRO A 463 7.14 0.03 14.41
CA PRO A 463 7.16 1.25 15.22
C PRO A 463 7.04 2.52 14.38
N ALA A 464 7.64 2.53 13.19
CA ALA A 464 7.53 3.66 12.28
C ALA A 464 6.13 3.80 11.70
N TRP A 465 5.47 2.68 11.35
CA TRP A 465 4.07 2.69 10.90
C TRP A 465 3.11 3.07 12.03
N ALA A 466 3.33 2.59 13.25
CA ALA A 466 2.56 2.98 14.42
C ALA A 466 2.63 4.49 14.65
N ALA A 467 3.85 5.05 14.66
CA ALA A 467 4.10 6.48 14.79
C ALA A 467 3.42 7.28 13.66
N TRP A 468 3.58 6.86 12.41
CA TRP A 468 2.98 7.51 11.26
C TRP A 468 1.46 7.52 11.31
N ASN A 469 0.85 6.39 11.66
CA ASN A 469 -0.60 6.24 11.76
C ASN A 469 -1.18 7.06 12.93
N MET A 470 -0.45 7.14 14.04
CA MET A 470 -0.82 8.00 15.16
C MET A 470 -0.74 9.48 14.79
N ASP A 471 0.24 9.90 13.99
CA ASP A 471 0.30 11.27 13.50
C ASP A 471 -0.90 11.62 12.59
N VAL A 472 -1.31 10.69 11.70
CA VAL A 472 -2.51 10.86 10.85
C VAL A 472 -3.76 11.11 11.69
N LEU A 473 -3.90 10.41 12.82
CA LEU A 473 -5.01 10.64 13.76
C LEU A 473 -4.85 11.97 14.51
N SER A 474 -3.65 12.22 15.04
CA SER A 474 -3.37 13.41 15.86
C SER A 474 -3.51 14.72 15.11
N MET A 475 -3.23 14.75 13.78
CA MET A 475 -3.49 15.91 12.92
C MET A 475 -4.93 16.41 12.94
N ARG A 476 -5.89 15.54 13.26
CA ARG A 476 -7.31 15.90 13.37
C ARG A 476 -7.66 16.47 14.71
N LEU A 477 -6.84 16.22 15.71
CA LEU A 477 -7.12 16.53 17.11
C LEU A 477 -6.33 17.72 17.62
N THR A 478 -5.08 17.93 17.15
CA THR A 478 -4.22 19.03 17.61
C THR A 478 -3.46 19.70 16.46
N SER A 479 -3.22 21.02 16.64
CA SER A 479 -2.42 21.84 15.72
C SER A 479 -0.93 21.85 16.07
N SER A 480 -0.56 21.47 17.28
CA SER A 480 0.81 21.56 17.77
C SER A 480 1.70 20.47 17.22
N ARG A 481 2.82 20.87 16.57
CA ARG A 481 3.81 19.95 15.98
C ARG A 481 4.53 19.15 17.05
N SER A 482 4.98 19.79 18.12
CA SER A 482 5.71 19.14 19.19
C SER A 482 4.88 18.07 19.89
N LEU A 483 3.60 18.35 20.15
CA LEU A 483 2.69 17.36 20.71
C LEU A 483 2.50 16.17 19.77
N ARG A 484 2.36 16.40 18.48
CA ARG A 484 2.19 15.33 17.49
C ARG A 484 3.43 14.42 17.44
N VAL A 485 4.65 14.99 17.44
CA VAL A 485 5.89 14.20 17.51
C VAL A 485 5.95 13.42 18.83
N ALA A 486 5.63 14.03 19.96
CA ALA A 486 5.58 13.35 21.25
C ALA A 486 4.57 12.18 21.24
N LEU A 487 3.39 12.36 20.63
CA LEU A 487 2.40 11.28 20.47
C LEU A 487 2.86 10.17 19.51
N MET A 488 3.60 10.50 18.45
CA MET A 488 4.24 9.50 17.57
C MET A 488 5.20 8.61 18.37
N CYS A 489 6.08 9.23 19.15
CA CYS A 489 7.06 8.51 20.00
C CYS A 489 6.34 7.70 21.09
N LEU A 490 5.41 8.32 21.81
CA LEU A 490 4.64 7.66 22.87
C LEU A 490 3.91 6.43 22.34
N TRP A 491 3.17 6.57 21.23
CA TRP A 491 2.40 5.47 20.65
C TRP A 491 3.30 4.32 20.18
N ALA A 492 4.39 4.63 19.47
CA ALA A 492 5.33 3.61 18.98
C ALA A 492 6.06 2.84 20.10
N SER A 493 6.15 3.41 21.30
CA SER A 493 6.89 2.84 22.43
C SER A 493 6.03 2.51 23.64
N LEU A 494 4.71 2.42 23.47
CA LEU A 494 3.84 1.94 24.56
C LEU A 494 4.22 0.51 24.99
N PRO A 495 4.14 0.17 26.30
CA PRO A 495 4.49 -1.15 26.80
C PRO A 495 3.81 -2.30 26.05
N SER A 496 2.52 -2.15 25.69
CA SER A 496 1.78 -3.13 24.90
C SER A 496 2.37 -3.34 23.50
N ALA A 497 2.86 -2.28 22.85
CA ALA A 497 3.52 -2.38 21.55
C ALA A 497 4.91 -3.03 21.67
N LEU A 498 5.69 -2.62 22.66
CA LEU A 498 7.02 -3.16 22.91
C LEU A 498 6.96 -4.65 23.24
N PHE A 499 6.07 -5.06 24.13
CA PHE A 499 5.90 -6.46 24.47
C PHE A 499 5.41 -7.28 23.27
N ALA A 500 4.43 -6.78 22.50
CA ALA A 500 3.98 -7.47 21.28
C ALA A 500 5.13 -7.65 20.28
N MET A 501 5.98 -6.64 20.12
CA MET A 501 7.12 -6.66 19.20
C MET A 501 8.22 -7.63 19.70
N THR A 502 8.60 -7.54 20.97
CA THR A 502 9.71 -8.33 21.53
C THR A 502 9.32 -9.79 21.79
N SER A 503 8.05 -10.08 22.05
CA SER A 503 7.55 -11.46 22.19
C SER A 503 7.05 -12.10 20.89
N GLY A 504 7.05 -11.37 19.75
CA GLY A 504 6.61 -11.88 18.45
C GLY A 504 5.10 -12.03 18.27
N ARG A 505 4.28 -11.26 19.02
CA ARG A 505 2.82 -11.26 18.96
C ARG A 505 2.31 -10.39 17.82
N LEU A 506 2.43 -10.89 16.59
CA LEU A 506 2.23 -10.10 15.37
C LEU A 506 0.77 -9.66 15.15
N ALA A 507 -0.23 -10.45 15.58
CA ALA A 507 -1.64 -10.05 15.48
C ALA A 507 -1.94 -8.84 16.39
N SER A 508 -1.51 -8.90 17.65
CA SER A 508 -1.64 -7.78 18.58
C SER A 508 -0.88 -6.55 18.11
N LEU A 509 0.31 -6.73 17.55
CA LEU A 509 1.12 -5.66 16.97
C LEU A 509 0.41 -5.03 15.75
N ALA A 510 -0.23 -5.83 14.89
CA ALA A 510 -0.99 -5.32 13.74
C ALA A 510 -2.18 -4.45 14.19
N VAL A 511 -2.92 -4.86 15.22
CA VAL A 511 -3.97 -4.03 15.82
C VAL A 511 -3.39 -2.71 16.31
N HIS A 512 -2.31 -2.74 17.08
CA HIS A 512 -1.66 -1.54 17.61
C HIS A 512 -1.24 -0.57 16.49
N VAL A 513 -0.60 -1.08 15.46
CA VAL A 513 -0.09 -0.29 14.32
C VAL A 513 -1.23 0.36 13.53
N PHE A 514 -2.27 -0.41 13.15
CA PHE A 514 -3.26 0.05 12.18
C PHE A 514 -4.51 0.69 12.81
N MET A 515 -4.74 0.53 14.09
CA MET A 515 -5.92 1.05 14.77
C MET A 515 -6.04 2.58 14.74
N PRO A 516 -4.99 3.40 14.98
CA PRO A 516 -5.11 4.85 14.89
C PRO A 516 -5.50 5.31 13.48
N LEU A 517 -4.95 4.65 12.43
CA LEU A 517 -5.30 4.94 11.04
C LEU A 517 -6.75 4.55 10.75
N TRP A 518 -7.21 3.39 11.23
CA TRP A 518 -8.59 2.94 11.05
C TRP A 518 -9.58 3.90 11.68
N VAL A 519 -9.35 4.31 12.93
CA VAL A 519 -10.15 5.32 13.63
C VAL A 519 -10.13 6.65 12.85
N ALA A 520 -8.96 7.12 12.40
CA ALA A 520 -8.85 8.33 11.61
C ALA A 520 -9.65 8.25 10.31
N LEU A 521 -9.67 7.12 9.62
CA LEU A 521 -10.41 6.90 8.39
C LEU A 521 -11.92 6.79 8.64
N ILE A 522 -12.37 6.06 9.68
CA ILE A 522 -13.78 6.00 10.07
C ILE A 522 -14.33 7.40 10.36
N LEU A 523 -13.56 8.22 11.09
CA LEU A 523 -13.93 9.59 11.39
C LEU A 523 -14.05 10.49 10.15
N SER A 524 -13.37 10.13 9.03
CA SER A 524 -13.47 10.85 7.77
C SER A 524 -14.73 10.50 6.95
N LEU A 525 -15.40 9.41 7.27
CA LEU A 525 -16.62 9.03 6.58
C LEU A 525 -17.82 9.91 7.00
N PRO A 526 -18.74 10.22 6.05
CA PRO A 526 -19.92 11.02 6.33
C PRO A 526 -20.76 10.45 7.47
N ARG A 527 -21.43 11.31 8.22
CA ARG A 527 -22.42 10.93 9.25
C ARG A 527 -23.77 10.56 8.66
N ASP A 528 -24.09 11.09 7.48
CA ASP A 528 -25.40 10.90 6.85
C ASP A 528 -25.62 9.45 6.45
N ARG A 529 -26.83 8.94 6.72
CA ARG A 529 -27.18 7.52 6.55
C ARG A 529 -27.08 7.02 5.10
N HIS A 530 -27.12 7.91 4.10
CA HIS A 530 -27.29 7.54 2.69
C HIS A 530 -26.10 7.90 1.78
N VAL A 531 -25.06 8.57 2.28
CA VAL A 531 -23.93 9.01 1.47
C VAL A 531 -22.74 8.05 1.65
N ILE A 532 -22.46 7.23 0.64
CA ILE A 532 -21.24 6.41 0.60
C ILE A 532 -20.22 7.08 -0.33
N VAL A 533 -19.20 7.68 0.26
CA VAL A 533 -18.04 8.18 -0.47
C VAL A 533 -17.13 6.98 -0.78
N ARG A 534 -17.27 6.41 -1.97
CA ARG A 534 -16.70 5.10 -2.36
C ARG A 534 -15.22 4.93 -2.01
N ARG A 535 -14.38 5.92 -2.35
CA ARG A 535 -12.92 5.84 -2.14
C ARG A 535 -12.53 5.86 -0.64
N SER A 536 -13.07 6.80 0.13
CA SER A 536 -12.81 6.88 1.58
C SER A 536 -13.34 5.64 2.29
N TRP A 537 -14.49 5.11 1.85
CA TRP A 537 -15.04 3.85 2.36
C TRP A 537 -14.11 2.68 2.07
N THR A 538 -13.61 2.55 0.84
CA THR A 538 -12.70 1.44 0.47
C THR A 538 -11.39 1.48 1.24
N CYS A 539 -10.78 2.67 1.41
CA CYS A 539 -9.57 2.79 2.24
C CYS A 539 -9.84 2.40 3.70
N THR A 540 -10.99 2.80 4.24
CA THR A 540 -11.40 2.44 5.61
C THR A 540 -11.63 0.92 5.72
N ALA A 541 -12.25 0.30 4.71
CA ALA A 541 -12.52 -1.12 4.67
C ALA A 541 -11.22 -1.95 4.57
N ILE A 542 -10.24 -1.53 3.77
CA ILE A 542 -8.94 -2.20 3.65
C ILE A 542 -8.19 -2.18 4.99
N VAL A 543 -8.10 -1.03 5.66
CA VAL A 543 -7.45 -0.96 6.98
C VAL A 543 -8.25 -1.72 8.03
N GLY A 544 -9.58 -1.63 7.96
CA GLY A 544 -10.50 -2.38 8.82
C GLY A 544 -10.36 -3.90 8.65
N LEU A 545 -10.11 -4.38 7.43
CA LEU A 545 -9.85 -5.79 7.15
C LEU A 545 -8.60 -6.29 7.89
N ILE A 546 -7.51 -5.49 7.92
CA ILE A 546 -6.29 -5.85 8.65
C ILE A 546 -6.57 -5.96 10.16
N VAL A 547 -7.21 -4.93 10.74
CA VAL A 547 -7.52 -4.91 12.18
C VAL A 547 -8.50 -6.03 12.57
N THR A 548 -9.52 -6.28 11.73
CA THR A 548 -10.53 -7.32 11.98
C THR A 548 -9.94 -8.72 11.81
N ALA A 549 -9.07 -8.95 10.81
CA ALA A 549 -8.41 -10.25 10.64
C ALA A 549 -7.46 -10.58 11.81
N ALA A 550 -6.77 -9.56 12.35
CA ALA A 550 -5.91 -9.71 13.51
C ALA A 550 -6.69 -9.90 14.83
N TYR A 551 -7.84 -9.23 14.96
CA TYR A 551 -8.70 -9.35 16.14
C TYR A 551 -10.18 -9.19 15.75
N PRO A 552 -10.90 -10.31 15.46
CA PRO A 552 -12.26 -10.29 14.92
C PRO A 552 -13.28 -9.51 15.76
N LEU A 553 -13.12 -9.52 17.09
CA LEU A 553 -13.98 -8.80 18.02
C LEU A 553 -14.06 -7.29 17.71
N LEU A 554 -12.95 -6.67 17.31
CA LEU A 554 -12.92 -5.24 16.98
C LEU A 554 -13.79 -4.90 15.76
N GLY A 555 -13.88 -5.81 14.79
CA GLY A 555 -14.78 -5.65 13.63
C GLY A 555 -16.26 -5.66 14.06
N VAL A 556 -16.62 -6.56 14.96
CA VAL A 556 -17.98 -6.64 15.54
C VAL A 556 -18.26 -5.37 16.35
N CYS A 557 -17.33 -4.95 17.20
CA CYS A 557 -17.47 -3.72 17.99
C CYS A 557 -17.65 -2.49 17.07
N ALA A 558 -16.90 -2.39 15.99
CA ALA A 558 -17.04 -1.28 15.04
C ALA A 558 -18.39 -1.29 14.32
N LEU A 559 -18.90 -2.47 13.91
CA LEU A 559 -20.23 -2.62 13.31
C LEU A 559 -21.32 -2.11 14.26
N VAL A 560 -21.24 -2.47 15.54
CA VAL A 560 -22.22 -2.08 16.57
C VAL A 560 -22.10 -0.60 16.93
N LEU A 561 -20.89 -0.11 17.23
CA LEU A 561 -20.66 1.28 17.65
C LEU A 561 -21.05 2.30 16.58
N PHE A 562 -20.85 1.94 15.30
CA PHE A 562 -21.17 2.82 14.18
C PHE A 562 -22.47 2.45 13.45
N SER A 563 -23.32 1.62 14.03
CA SER A 563 -24.60 1.16 13.44
C SER A 563 -25.53 2.30 12.97
N ARG A 564 -25.42 3.47 13.60
CA ARG A 564 -26.18 4.68 13.21
C ARG A 564 -25.69 5.34 11.92
N SER A 565 -24.53 4.96 11.37
CA SER A 565 -23.98 5.48 10.12
C SER A 565 -23.64 4.32 9.18
N LEU A 566 -24.46 4.12 8.14
CA LEU A 566 -24.31 2.99 7.21
C LEU A 566 -22.91 2.92 6.59
N SER A 567 -22.35 4.07 6.18
CA SER A 567 -21.03 4.11 5.56
C SER A 567 -19.90 3.69 6.52
N ARG A 568 -20.04 3.97 7.81
CA ARG A 568 -19.04 3.61 8.84
C ARG A 568 -19.17 2.15 9.26
N ALA A 569 -20.40 1.70 9.51
CA ALA A 569 -20.68 0.33 9.93
C ALA A 569 -20.27 -0.68 8.82
N THR A 570 -20.68 -0.41 7.57
CA THR A 570 -20.39 -1.31 6.45
C THR A 570 -18.90 -1.39 6.09
N ALA A 571 -18.08 -0.43 6.51
CA ALA A 571 -16.63 -0.49 6.28
C ALA A 571 -15.94 -1.63 7.07
N ALA A 572 -16.57 -2.20 8.10
CA ALA A 572 -16.07 -3.38 8.81
C ALA A 572 -16.48 -4.70 8.12
N LEU A 573 -17.49 -4.70 7.24
CA LEU A 573 -18.03 -5.92 6.63
C LEU A 573 -17.02 -6.77 5.87
N PRO A 574 -16.11 -6.23 5.03
CA PRO A 574 -15.13 -7.06 4.31
C PRO A 574 -14.23 -7.87 5.26
N GLY A 575 -13.82 -7.28 6.38
CA GLY A 575 -13.06 -7.99 7.41
C GLY A 575 -13.89 -9.06 8.11
N LEU A 576 -15.15 -8.77 8.45
CA LEU A 576 -16.04 -9.76 9.07
C LEU A 576 -16.39 -10.92 8.12
N LEU A 577 -16.52 -10.65 6.81
CA LEU A 577 -16.73 -11.70 5.81
C LEU A 577 -15.50 -12.62 5.68
N LEU A 578 -14.30 -12.07 5.78
CA LEU A 578 -13.08 -12.88 5.83
C LEU A 578 -13.05 -13.78 7.08
N CYS A 579 -13.53 -13.26 8.23
CA CYS A 579 -13.58 -13.99 9.50
C CYS A 579 -14.76 -14.99 9.58
N LEU A 580 -15.61 -15.10 8.57
CA LEU A 580 -16.83 -15.93 8.65
C LEU A 580 -16.55 -17.40 9.03
N PRO A 581 -15.54 -18.10 8.44
CA PRO A 581 -15.21 -19.47 8.85
C PRO A 581 -14.88 -19.58 10.34
N PHE A 582 -14.08 -18.63 10.84
CA PHE A 582 -13.70 -18.57 12.24
C PHE A 582 -14.92 -18.40 13.18
N PHE A 583 -15.88 -17.56 12.82
CA PHE A 583 -17.12 -17.41 13.60
C PHE A 583 -17.99 -18.66 13.54
N VAL A 584 -18.13 -19.28 12.37
CA VAL A 584 -18.90 -20.52 12.19
C VAL A 584 -18.28 -21.64 13.04
N ASP A 585 -16.98 -21.82 12.97
CA ASP A 585 -16.28 -22.83 13.77
C ASP A 585 -16.41 -22.55 15.28
N ALA A 586 -16.26 -21.31 15.71
CA ALA A 586 -16.41 -20.94 17.12
C ALA A 586 -17.82 -21.26 17.67
N ILE A 587 -18.84 -21.13 16.81
CA ILE A 587 -20.23 -21.49 17.14
C ILE A 587 -20.40 -23.00 17.17
N LEU A 588 -20.02 -23.71 16.09
CA LEU A 588 -20.21 -25.14 15.93
C LEU A 588 -19.49 -25.94 17.02
N TRP A 589 -18.26 -25.53 17.35
CA TRP A 589 -17.43 -26.18 18.36
C TRP A 589 -17.59 -25.58 19.75
N ARG A 590 -18.56 -24.67 19.96
CA ARG A 590 -18.81 -23.99 21.25
C ARG A 590 -17.56 -23.36 21.86
N ALA A 591 -16.68 -22.83 21.01
CA ALA A 591 -15.40 -22.25 21.38
C ALA A 591 -15.50 -20.72 21.55
N TRP A 592 -16.51 -20.24 22.25
CA TRP A 592 -16.79 -18.81 22.46
C TRP A 592 -15.60 -17.97 23.00
N PRO A 593 -14.79 -18.51 23.94
CA PRO A 593 -13.65 -17.76 24.42
C PRO A 593 -12.59 -17.48 23.38
N ALA A 594 -12.50 -18.29 22.32
CA ALA A 594 -11.59 -18.04 21.20
C ALA A 594 -11.95 -16.75 20.44
N LEU A 595 -13.24 -16.31 20.46
CA LEU A 595 -13.66 -15.04 19.89
C LEU A 595 -13.12 -13.82 20.64
N LEU A 596 -12.80 -13.98 21.91
CA LEU A 596 -12.30 -12.92 22.78
C LEU A 596 -10.78 -12.79 22.73
N ALA A 597 -10.07 -13.85 22.33
CA ALA A 597 -8.61 -13.88 22.23
C ALA A 597 -8.15 -13.33 20.87
N PRO A 598 -7.00 -12.64 20.80
CA PRO A 598 -6.39 -12.29 19.51
C PRO A 598 -5.91 -13.56 18.79
N ALA A 599 -5.89 -13.50 17.44
CA ALA A 599 -5.40 -14.59 16.60
C ALA A 599 -3.87 -14.69 16.66
N GLU A 600 -3.31 -15.25 17.72
CA GLU A 600 -1.87 -15.44 17.92
C GLU A 600 -1.57 -16.66 18.79
N ALA A 601 -0.35 -17.19 18.69
CA ALA A 601 0.07 -18.29 19.52
C ALA A 601 -0.11 -17.99 21.01
N ALA A 602 -0.70 -18.92 21.71
CA ALA A 602 -0.66 -18.92 23.15
C ALA A 602 0.79 -19.11 23.60
N ALA A 603 1.33 -18.15 24.30
CA ALA A 603 2.61 -18.33 25.00
C ALA A 603 2.33 -18.41 26.50
N SER A 604 2.92 -19.40 27.16
CA SER A 604 2.82 -19.47 28.60
C SER A 604 3.45 -18.21 29.19
N TYR A 605 2.76 -17.49 30.02
CA TYR A 605 3.37 -16.51 30.90
C TYR A 605 2.83 -16.76 32.33
N GLU A 606 3.71 -16.73 33.29
CA GLU A 606 3.30 -16.75 34.69
C GLU A 606 2.44 -15.53 34.98
N ARG A 607 1.34 -15.72 35.70
CA ARG A 607 0.47 -14.62 36.13
C ARG A 607 1.27 -13.64 36.96
N ALA A 608 1.43 -12.43 36.45
CA ALA A 608 1.96 -11.36 37.27
C ALA A 608 0.99 -11.04 38.43
N PRO A 609 1.49 -10.83 39.65
CA PRO A 609 0.64 -10.45 40.77
C PRO A 609 -0.17 -9.19 40.45
N PHE A 610 -1.39 -9.11 41.00
CA PHE A 610 -2.31 -7.97 40.86
C PHE A 610 -2.79 -7.65 39.45
N GLY A 611 -2.84 -8.64 38.54
CA GLY A 611 -3.31 -8.41 37.16
C GLY A 611 -2.35 -7.58 36.31
N LEU A 612 -1.12 -7.33 36.79
CA LEU A 612 -0.09 -6.62 36.01
C LEU A 612 0.31 -7.38 34.74
N GLY A 613 0.05 -8.70 34.67
CA GLY A 613 0.16 -9.49 33.43
C GLY A 613 -0.82 -9.04 32.34
N ALA A 614 -1.96 -8.47 32.68
CA ALA A 614 -2.88 -7.85 31.72
C ALA A 614 -2.22 -6.67 31.00
N TRP A 615 -1.25 -6.03 31.62
CA TRP A 615 -0.48 -4.91 31.08
C TRP A 615 0.62 -5.34 30.12
N GLY A 616 0.69 -6.63 29.79
CA GLY A 616 1.62 -7.15 28.83
C GLY A 616 2.99 -7.52 29.38
N MET A 617 3.11 -7.66 30.70
CA MET A 617 4.38 -7.98 31.35
C MET A 617 4.31 -9.37 31.99
N PRO A 618 5.27 -10.26 31.70
CA PRO A 618 5.42 -11.51 32.46
C PRO A 618 5.81 -11.22 33.91
N ALA A 619 5.44 -12.12 34.83
CA ALA A 619 5.77 -12.01 36.26
C ALA A 619 7.27 -11.83 36.54
N ALA A 620 8.10 -12.36 35.67
CA ALA A 620 9.54 -12.30 35.73
C ALA A 620 10.17 -11.00 35.21
N SER A 621 9.38 -10.02 34.74
CA SER A 621 9.93 -8.71 34.35
C SER A 621 10.42 -7.94 35.59
N SER A 622 11.48 -7.14 35.41
CA SER A 622 12.07 -6.39 36.55
C SER A 622 11.01 -5.49 37.22
N ALA A 623 11.02 -5.46 38.56
CA ALA A 623 10.09 -4.62 39.32
C ALA A 623 10.14 -3.14 38.87
N ALA A 624 11.31 -2.66 38.47
CA ALA A 624 11.51 -1.31 37.95
C ALA A 624 10.69 -1.07 36.67
N TRP A 625 10.67 -2.02 35.76
CA TRP A 625 9.91 -1.92 34.51
C TRP A 625 8.40 -1.96 34.76
N LEU A 626 7.94 -2.85 35.64
CA LEU A 626 6.55 -2.89 36.11
C LEU A 626 6.11 -1.56 36.72
N CYS A 627 6.94 -0.93 37.53
CA CYS A 627 6.68 0.40 38.08
C CYS A 627 6.59 1.47 36.98
N VAL A 628 7.48 1.46 35.99
CA VAL A 628 7.44 2.41 34.85
C VAL A 628 6.13 2.26 34.08
N CYS A 629 5.71 1.04 33.76
CA CYS A 629 4.46 0.79 33.05
C CYS A 629 3.23 1.21 33.88
N ALA A 630 3.20 0.90 35.16
CA ALA A 630 2.13 1.29 36.06
C ALA A 630 2.03 2.83 36.20
N LEU A 631 3.17 3.51 36.35
CA LEU A 631 3.23 4.96 36.45
C LEU A 631 2.79 5.65 35.14
N LEU A 632 3.20 5.13 33.99
CA LEU A 632 2.75 5.65 32.69
C LEU A 632 1.23 5.59 32.55
N LEU A 633 0.65 4.47 32.89
CA LEU A 633 -0.79 4.31 32.81
C LEU A 633 -1.52 5.15 33.84
N LEU A 634 -1.09 5.10 35.08
CA LEU A 634 -1.68 5.92 36.12
C LEU A 634 -1.63 7.40 35.74
N SER A 635 -0.47 7.86 35.19
CA SER A 635 -0.32 9.23 34.71
C SER A 635 -1.30 9.57 33.57
N LEU A 636 -1.50 8.63 32.63
CA LEU A 636 -2.43 8.80 31.50
C LEU A 636 -3.88 8.83 32.00
N TRP A 637 -4.27 7.95 32.93
CA TRP A 637 -5.57 7.98 33.59
C TRP A 637 -5.80 9.25 34.40
N LEU A 638 -4.83 9.65 35.22
CA LEU A 638 -4.91 10.85 36.04
C LEU A 638 -5.05 12.11 35.17
N ALA A 639 -4.21 12.23 34.11
CA ALA A 639 -4.29 13.34 33.18
C ALA A 639 -5.66 13.39 32.45
N THR A 640 -6.20 12.24 32.08
CA THR A 640 -7.51 12.14 31.44
C THR A 640 -8.62 12.54 32.42
N LEU A 641 -8.65 11.99 33.62
CA LEU A 641 -9.65 12.29 34.64
C LEU A 641 -9.63 13.77 35.08
N LEU A 642 -8.45 14.35 35.28
CA LEU A 642 -8.30 15.76 35.59
C LEU A 642 -8.78 16.65 34.43
N SER A 643 -8.52 16.26 33.19
CA SER A 643 -8.95 16.97 31.99
C SER A 643 -10.46 16.87 31.81
N VAL A 644 -11.03 15.69 32.06
CA VAL A 644 -12.49 15.46 32.03
C VAL A 644 -13.20 16.26 33.14
N GLY A 645 -12.64 16.26 34.35
CA GLY A 645 -13.21 17.04 35.48
C GLY A 645 -13.23 18.54 35.15
N ARG A 646 -12.15 19.09 34.61
CA ARG A 646 -12.09 20.49 34.13
C ARG A 646 -13.10 20.77 33.00
N PHE A 647 -13.22 19.86 32.05
CA PHE A 647 -14.16 19.97 30.94
C PHE A 647 -15.59 20.01 31.41
N LEU A 648 -16.00 19.13 32.35
CA LEU A 648 -17.36 19.09 32.90
C LEU A 648 -17.70 20.33 33.69
N LEU A 649 -16.70 20.97 34.35
CA LEU A 649 -16.90 22.18 35.12
C LEU A 649 -16.99 23.45 34.28
N HIS A 650 -16.44 23.51 33.06
CA HIS A 650 -16.26 24.74 32.29
C HIS A 650 -16.92 24.74 30.91
N SER A 651 -17.38 23.59 30.33
CA SER A 651 -17.91 23.56 28.96
C SER A 651 -19.42 23.46 28.86
N ARG A 652 -20.06 24.46 28.22
CA ARG A 652 -21.37 24.35 27.59
C ARG A 652 -21.16 23.95 26.11
N GLY A 653 -21.30 22.68 25.86
CA GLY A 653 -21.69 22.02 24.63
C GLY A 653 -21.17 22.51 23.27
N SER A 654 -20.13 21.89 22.72
CA SER A 654 -20.00 21.65 21.27
C SER A 654 -19.27 20.35 21.01
N SER A 655 -19.98 19.27 20.67
CA SER A 655 -19.37 17.98 20.31
C SER A 655 -18.97 17.99 18.82
N PHE A 656 -17.73 18.30 18.53
CA PHE A 656 -17.14 18.15 17.18
C PHE A 656 -16.75 16.70 16.85
N PHE A 657 -16.67 15.86 17.87
CA PHE A 657 -16.29 14.45 17.72
C PHE A 657 -17.54 13.57 17.68
N PRO A 658 -17.57 12.50 16.84
CA PRO A 658 -18.73 11.61 16.74
C PRO A 658 -18.93 10.74 17.98
N VAL A 659 -17.95 10.67 18.88
CA VAL A 659 -17.98 9.95 20.15
C VAL A 659 -17.85 10.97 21.26
N SER A 660 -18.76 10.95 22.22
CA SER A 660 -18.71 11.86 23.37
C SER A 660 -17.55 11.51 24.31
N LEU A 661 -17.05 12.50 25.04
CA LEU A 661 -15.97 12.30 26.01
C LEU A 661 -16.28 11.19 27.03
N PRO A 662 -17.49 11.12 27.63
CA PRO A 662 -17.87 10.00 28.51
C PRO A 662 -17.81 8.63 27.81
N ALA A 663 -18.15 8.55 26.52
CA ALA A 663 -18.07 7.30 25.76
C ALA A 663 -16.61 6.86 25.53
N LEU A 664 -15.67 7.79 25.31
CA LEU A 664 -14.25 7.46 25.23
C LEU A 664 -13.69 6.91 26.54
N VAL A 665 -14.07 7.54 27.66
CA VAL A 665 -13.71 7.03 29.00
C VAL A 665 -14.35 5.66 29.25
N GLY A 666 -15.61 5.47 28.85
CA GLY A 666 -16.30 4.17 28.93
C GLY A 666 -15.59 3.09 28.09
N ILE A 667 -15.20 3.41 26.87
CA ILE A 667 -14.40 2.49 26.01
C ILE A 667 -13.07 2.15 26.69
N ALA A 668 -12.38 3.12 27.27
CA ALA A 668 -11.13 2.87 27.98
C ALA A 668 -11.29 1.97 29.21
N LEU A 669 -12.37 2.14 29.98
CA LEU A 669 -12.69 1.29 31.12
C LEU A 669 -13.04 -0.15 30.67
N VAL A 670 -13.97 -0.28 29.73
CA VAL A 670 -14.42 -1.60 29.23
C VAL A 670 -13.27 -2.37 28.63
N SER A 671 -12.41 -1.73 27.83
CA SER A 671 -11.26 -2.38 27.23
C SER A 671 -10.19 -2.76 28.25
N GLY A 672 -9.99 -1.94 29.30
CA GLY A 672 -9.07 -2.29 30.40
C GLY A 672 -9.55 -3.48 31.22
N ILE A 673 -10.84 -3.49 31.59
CA ILE A 673 -11.48 -4.62 32.30
C ILE A 673 -11.46 -5.88 31.41
N GLY A 674 -11.74 -5.72 30.10
CA GLY A 674 -11.68 -6.83 29.14
C GLY A 674 -10.27 -7.40 29.01
N ALA A 675 -9.24 -6.57 28.96
CA ALA A 675 -7.85 -7.03 28.93
C ALA A 675 -7.46 -7.80 30.21
N LEU A 676 -7.92 -7.33 31.36
CA LEU A 676 -7.74 -8.04 32.63
C LEU A 676 -8.48 -9.38 32.63
N ALA A 677 -9.74 -9.41 32.20
CA ALA A 677 -10.54 -10.64 32.14
C ALA A 677 -9.90 -11.70 31.22
N LEU A 678 -9.33 -11.30 30.07
CA LEU A 678 -8.64 -12.19 29.17
C LEU A 678 -7.44 -12.90 29.81
N SER A 679 -6.73 -12.25 30.74
CA SER A 679 -5.59 -12.86 31.44
C SER A 679 -5.99 -14.02 32.35
N TYR A 680 -7.28 -14.28 32.54
CA TYR A 680 -7.82 -15.43 33.30
C TYR A 680 -8.42 -16.50 32.38
N ILE A 681 -8.50 -16.28 31.08
CA ILE A 681 -9.04 -17.23 30.11
C ILE A 681 -7.92 -18.12 29.62
N PRO A 682 -7.92 -19.45 29.95
CA PRO A 682 -6.94 -20.38 29.41
C PRO A 682 -7.19 -20.59 27.90
N VAL A 683 -6.14 -20.71 27.09
CA VAL A 683 -6.24 -20.83 25.63
C VAL A 683 -5.57 -22.08 25.04
N ASP A 684 -4.85 -22.84 25.84
CA ASP A 684 -4.19 -24.07 25.37
C ASP A 684 -4.33 -25.23 26.36
N SER A 685 -4.13 -26.41 25.82
CA SER A 685 -4.31 -27.72 26.50
C SER A 685 -3.01 -28.32 27.07
N SER A 686 -1.91 -27.52 27.16
CA SER A 686 -0.67 -27.98 27.78
C SER A 686 -0.84 -28.23 29.28
N ASN A 687 0.09 -28.98 29.91
CA ASN A 687 0.03 -29.30 31.35
C ASN A 687 0.03 -28.04 32.23
N SER A 688 0.70 -26.98 31.77
CA SER A 688 0.60 -25.66 32.36
C SER A 688 -0.40 -24.79 31.55
N PRO A 689 -1.46 -24.26 32.19
CA PRO A 689 -2.46 -23.47 31.44
C PRO A 689 -1.85 -22.21 30.87
N LEU A 690 -1.97 -22.06 29.54
CA LEU A 690 -1.61 -20.83 28.83
C LEU A 690 -2.81 -19.90 28.78
N PHE A 691 -2.58 -18.61 29.01
CA PHE A 691 -3.64 -17.62 29.08
C PHE A 691 -3.63 -16.66 27.88
N ALA A 692 -4.80 -16.13 27.53
CA ALA A 692 -4.94 -15.10 26.50
C ALA A 692 -4.30 -13.79 26.96
N TRP A 693 -3.60 -13.11 26.05
CA TRP A 693 -3.06 -11.80 26.32
C TRP A 693 -3.95 -10.67 25.79
N GLY A 694 -4.29 -9.73 26.66
CA GLY A 694 -5.19 -8.63 26.35
C GLY A 694 -4.57 -7.43 25.60
N GLY A 695 -3.40 -7.58 24.96
CA GLY A 695 -2.64 -6.51 24.30
C GLY A 695 -3.44 -5.62 23.32
N PRO A 696 -4.28 -6.18 22.43
CA PRO A 696 -5.14 -5.39 21.56
C PRO A 696 -6.09 -4.47 22.34
N LEU A 697 -6.69 -4.97 23.43
CA LEU A 697 -7.59 -4.18 24.26
C LEU A 697 -6.86 -3.08 25.04
N LEU A 698 -5.60 -3.34 25.46
CA LEU A 698 -4.74 -2.32 26.06
C LEU A 698 -4.41 -1.20 25.05
N SER A 699 -4.21 -1.54 23.78
CA SER A 699 -4.03 -0.56 22.70
C SER A 699 -5.29 0.27 22.47
N VAL A 700 -6.49 -0.35 22.54
CA VAL A 700 -7.78 0.36 22.49
C VAL A 700 -7.90 1.32 23.68
N GLN A 701 -7.60 0.86 24.90
CA GLN A 701 -7.64 1.67 26.12
C GLN A 701 -6.74 2.90 25.99
N ALA A 702 -5.47 2.70 25.63
CA ALA A 702 -4.50 3.79 25.48
C ALA A 702 -4.95 4.80 24.41
N LEU A 703 -5.44 4.32 23.26
CA LEU A 703 -5.94 5.18 22.19
C LEU A 703 -7.15 6.02 22.63
N ALA A 704 -8.09 5.40 23.35
CA ALA A 704 -9.28 6.10 23.88
C ALA A 704 -8.89 7.18 24.89
N LEU A 705 -7.96 6.91 25.80
CA LEU A 705 -7.44 7.87 26.77
C LEU A 705 -6.70 9.03 26.08
N ILE A 706 -5.85 8.74 25.10
CA ILE A 706 -5.14 9.78 24.31
C ILE A 706 -6.15 10.64 23.55
N CYS A 707 -7.16 10.05 22.91
CA CYS A 707 -8.20 10.81 22.22
C CYS A 707 -9.01 11.69 23.21
N ALA A 708 -9.36 11.17 24.38
CA ALA A 708 -10.06 11.94 25.42
C ALA A 708 -9.23 13.14 25.89
N LEU A 709 -7.94 12.93 26.16
CA LEU A 709 -6.99 13.96 26.54
C LEU A 709 -6.87 15.05 25.47
N LEU A 710 -6.72 14.66 24.19
CA LEU A 710 -6.58 15.60 23.07
C LEU A 710 -7.84 16.42 22.83
N LEU A 711 -9.03 15.86 23.06
CA LEU A 711 -10.27 16.62 22.98
C LEU A 711 -10.34 17.73 24.05
N CYS A 712 -9.91 17.41 25.27
CA CYS A 712 -9.84 18.41 26.35
C CYS A 712 -8.79 19.51 26.07
N VAL A 713 -7.65 19.15 25.45
CA VAL A 713 -6.60 20.11 25.06
C VAL A 713 -7.07 21.06 23.96
N LYS A 714 -7.82 20.56 22.98
CA LYS A 714 -8.32 21.36 21.84
C LYS A 714 -9.25 22.50 22.25
N ASP A 715 -10.09 22.29 23.26
CA ASP A 715 -10.97 23.30 23.75
C ASP A 715 -10.21 24.40 24.52
N ASN A 716 -9.13 24.03 25.22
CA ASN A 716 -8.26 24.97 25.92
C ASN A 716 -7.34 25.77 24.96
N GLU A 717 -6.96 25.22 23.79
CA GLU A 717 -6.21 25.98 22.76
C GLU A 717 -7.01 27.16 22.21
N LYS A 718 -8.34 27.05 22.11
CA LYS A 718 -9.23 28.15 21.70
C LYS A 718 -9.28 29.29 22.71
N GLU A 719 -9.03 29.01 23.99
CA GLU A 719 -9.03 30.00 25.07
C GLU A 719 -7.64 30.61 25.37
N GLY A 720 -6.58 30.23 24.66
CA GLY A 720 -5.22 30.79 24.83
C GLY A 720 -4.52 30.42 26.16
N LYS A 721 -5.02 29.48 26.92
CA LYS A 721 -4.61 29.18 28.31
C LYS A 721 -3.61 28.01 28.46
N ILE A 722 -3.03 27.50 27.41
CA ILE A 722 -2.08 26.38 27.55
C ILE A 722 -0.71 26.91 27.99
N THR A 723 -0.37 26.65 29.24
CA THR A 723 0.93 26.97 29.81
C THR A 723 2.05 26.07 29.21
N ARG A 724 3.22 26.65 28.93
CA ARG A 724 4.45 25.96 28.48
C ARG A 724 4.80 24.71 29.33
N THR A 725 4.35 24.64 30.56
CA THR A 725 4.60 23.56 31.50
C THR A 725 3.85 22.26 31.16
N GLY A 726 2.60 22.35 30.68
CA GLY A 726 1.83 21.17 30.25
C GLY A 726 2.47 20.47 29.04
N TRP A 727 3.09 21.23 28.14
CA TRP A 727 3.81 20.70 26.96
C TRP A 727 5.09 19.94 27.34
N LYS A 728 5.85 20.43 28.36
CA LYS A 728 7.03 19.76 28.85
C LYS A 728 6.69 18.41 29.48
N LEU A 729 5.55 18.33 30.20
CA LEU A 729 5.10 17.09 30.83
C LEU A 729 4.71 16.02 29.80
N VAL A 730 4.02 16.38 28.71
CA VAL A 730 3.66 15.45 27.62
C VAL A 730 4.91 15.00 26.85
N ALA A 731 5.87 15.90 26.63
CA ALA A 731 7.14 15.55 26.01
C ALA A 731 7.95 14.58 26.87
N CYS A 732 8.03 14.81 28.18
CA CYS A 732 8.70 13.90 29.12
C CYS A 732 8.02 12.52 29.17
N VAL A 733 6.70 12.47 29.21
CA VAL A 733 5.92 11.21 29.19
C VAL A 733 6.15 10.43 27.88
N GLY A 734 6.38 11.13 26.74
CA GLY A 734 6.72 10.48 25.47
C GLY A 734 8.18 10.02 25.38
N LEU A 735 9.09 10.66 26.11
CA LEU A 735 10.52 10.34 26.07
C LEU A 735 10.88 9.10 26.89
N ILE A 736 10.20 8.86 28.01
CA ILE A 736 10.44 7.72 28.89
C ILE A 736 10.27 6.38 28.17
N PRO A 737 9.18 6.11 27.44
CA PRO A 737 9.02 4.86 26.69
C PRO A 737 10.04 4.71 25.56
N LEU A 738 10.43 5.82 24.90
CA LEU A 738 11.44 5.79 23.84
C LEU A 738 12.82 5.42 24.41
N LEU A 739 13.20 5.97 25.56
CA LEU A 739 14.43 5.62 26.26
C LEU A 739 14.39 4.16 26.76
N SER A 740 13.24 3.69 27.24
CA SER A 740 13.10 2.28 27.64
C SER A 740 13.13 1.33 26.46
N MET A 741 12.61 1.71 25.28
CA MET A 741 12.79 0.96 24.04
C MET A 741 14.27 0.88 23.65
N ALA A 742 15.00 1.98 23.70
CA ALA A 742 16.42 2.00 23.40
C ALA A 742 17.26 1.22 24.42
N ALA A 743 16.83 1.21 25.68
CA ALA A 743 17.49 0.48 26.76
C ALA A 743 17.07 -1.00 26.84
N SER A 744 15.97 -1.42 26.18
CA SER A 744 15.43 -2.78 26.28
C SER A 744 16.43 -3.91 25.99
N PRO A 745 17.37 -3.78 25.01
CA PRO A 745 18.41 -4.78 24.79
C PRO A 745 19.46 -4.86 25.90
N TRP A 746 19.63 -3.78 26.68
CA TRP A 746 20.62 -3.67 27.75
C TRP A 746 20.06 -4.02 29.13
N LEU A 747 18.74 -3.90 29.30
CA LEU A 747 18.07 -4.07 30.59
C LEU A 747 17.53 -5.49 30.81
N GLU A 748 17.78 -6.41 29.86
CA GLU A 748 17.18 -7.76 29.90
C GLU A 748 15.69 -7.70 30.29
N VAL A 749 14.96 -6.83 29.64
CA VAL A 749 13.53 -6.55 29.90
C VAL A 749 12.67 -7.80 29.80
N LEU A 750 13.16 -8.84 29.10
CA LEU A 750 12.57 -10.16 29.02
C LEU A 750 13.49 -11.18 29.65
N PRO A 751 13.13 -11.72 30.82
CA PRO A 751 14.03 -12.47 31.71
C PRO A 751 14.39 -13.88 31.22
N SER A 752 13.80 -14.38 30.13
CA SER A 752 14.18 -15.67 29.56
C SER A 752 14.05 -15.70 28.05
N ALA A 753 14.94 -16.42 27.38
CA ALA A 753 14.88 -16.69 25.95
C ALA A 753 13.53 -17.26 25.50
N GLN A 754 12.81 -17.92 26.39
CA GLN A 754 11.49 -18.54 26.15
C GLN A 754 10.41 -17.52 25.76
N TRP A 755 10.54 -16.25 26.17
CA TRP A 755 9.52 -15.21 25.93
C TRP A 755 9.89 -14.23 24.82
N SER A 756 11.13 -14.23 24.37
CA SER A 756 11.59 -13.28 23.39
C SER A 756 11.55 -13.86 21.97
N ALA A 757 11.05 -13.09 21.02
CA ALA A 757 11.17 -13.37 19.60
C ALA A 757 12.62 -13.11 19.17
N ARG A 758 13.49 -14.08 19.44
CA ARG A 758 14.92 -14.08 19.14
C ARG A 758 15.28 -15.36 18.40
N SER A 759 16.47 -15.38 17.82
CA SER A 759 17.02 -16.61 17.29
C SER A 759 17.41 -17.55 18.44
N THR A 760 16.79 -18.73 18.48
CA THR A 760 17.13 -19.81 19.42
C THR A 760 17.92 -20.94 18.74
N GLY A 761 18.51 -20.69 17.58
CA GLY A 761 19.15 -21.70 16.75
C GLY A 761 18.17 -22.47 15.85
N GLU A 762 18.66 -23.47 15.15
CA GLU A 762 17.81 -24.36 14.34
C GLU A 762 16.92 -25.22 15.25
N GLN A 763 15.60 -25.19 15.05
CA GLN A 763 14.66 -26.02 15.79
C GLN A 763 14.42 -27.38 15.12
N VAL A 764 14.66 -27.46 13.81
CA VAL A 764 14.50 -28.70 13.02
C VAL A 764 15.71 -28.88 12.11
N PRO A 765 16.44 -30.01 12.20
CA PRO A 765 17.60 -30.27 11.36
C PRO A 765 17.29 -30.21 9.86
N LEU A 766 18.26 -29.76 9.05
CA LEU A 766 18.09 -29.63 7.59
C LEU A 766 17.63 -30.93 6.92
N VAL A 767 18.09 -32.11 7.42
CA VAL A 767 17.68 -33.41 6.88
C VAL A 767 16.19 -33.64 7.07
N SER A 768 15.64 -33.26 8.23
CA SER A 768 14.21 -33.37 8.54
C SER A 768 13.39 -32.36 7.73
N ARG A 769 13.90 -31.13 7.55
CA ARG A 769 13.28 -30.12 6.66
C ARG A 769 13.22 -30.60 5.21
N TYR A 770 14.25 -31.32 4.74
CA TYR A 770 14.21 -31.92 3.41
C TYR A 770 13.10 -32.98 3.29
N ALA A 771 12.91 -33.83 4.31
CA ALA A 771 11.83 -34.80 4.34
C ALA A 771 10.43 -34.15 4.38
N GLN A 772 10.26 -33.07 5.17
CA GLN A 772 9.04 -32.28 5.23
C GLN A 772 8.70 -31.63 3.88
N ASN A 773 9.69 -31.04 3.21
CA ASN A 773 9.52 -30.34 1.93
C ASN A 773 9.58 -31.27 0.70
N SER A 774 9.71 -32.59 0.89
CA SER A 774 9.67 -33.57 -0.19
C SER A 774 8.23 -33.94 -0.56
N SER A 775 8.07 -34.76 -1.60
CA SER A 775 6.75 -35.33 -1.98
C SER A 775 6.12 -36.24 -0.90
N ARG A 776 6.86 -36.59 0.15
CA ARG A 776 6.36 -37.39 1.27
C ARG A 776 5.55 -36.56 2.28
N GLU A 777 5.78 -35.23 2.35
CA GLU A 777 5.14 -34.33 3.32
C GLU A 777 5.21 -34.89 4.76
N ALA A 778 6.40 -35.37 5.13
CA ALA A 778 6.63 -36.05 6.40
C ALA A 778 6.57 -35.08 7.59
N ARG A 779 6.28 -35.59 8.78
CA ARG A 779 6.20 -34.83 10.03
C ARG A 779 7.44 -35.04 10.89
N VAL A 780 7.66 -34.11 11.79
CA VAL A 780 8.67 -34.19 12.84
C VAL A 780 7.96 -34.24 14.21
N LEU A 781 8.30 -35.23 15.02
CA LEU A 781 7.89 -35.31 16.41
C LEU A 781 8.91 -34.59 17.28
N VAL A 782 8.51 -33.54 17.95
CA VAL A 782 9.34 -32.81 18.88
C VAL A 782 8.92 -33.11 20.31
N LEU A 783 9.87 -33.57 21.10
CA LEU A 783 9.70 -33.88 22.51
C LEU A 783 10.44 -32.83 23.36
N ASN A 784 9.65 -32.04 24.08
CA ASN A 784 10.18 -31.06 25.03
C ASN A 784 10.09 -31.62 26.44
N VAL A 785 11.23 -31.73 27.09
CA VAL A 785 11.32 -32.24 28.48
C VAL A 785 11.37 -31.06 29.44
N GLY A 786 10.33 -30.88 30.23
CA GLY A 786 10.24 -29.84 31.24
C GLY A 786 11.20 -30.07 32.43
N ALA A 787 11.42 -29.04 33.24
CA ALA A 787 12.25 -29.10 34.45
C ALA A 787 11.69 -30.10 35.49
N ASP A 788 10.37 -30.25 35.53
CA ASP A 788 9.66 -31.14 36.45
C ASP A 788 9.54 -32.59 35.91
N GLY A 789 10.17 -32.88 34.76
CA GLY A 789 10.10 -34.17 34.12
C GLY A 789 8.87 -34.35 33.20
N ASP A 790 8.02 -33.34 33.09
CA ASP A 790 6.88 -33.34 32.16
C ASP A 790 7.34 -33.42 30.71
N LEU A 791 6.67 -34.25 29.90
CA LEU A 791 6.95 -34.43 28.50
C LEU A 791 5.85 -33.76 27.65
N ASP A 792 6.20 -32.71 26.91
CA ASP A 792 5.33 -32.09 25.89
C ASP A 792 5.73 -32.57 24.50
N ALA A 793 4.81 -33.16 23.78
CA ALA A 793 5.03 -33.75 22.47
C ALA A 793 4.22 -33.03 21.40
N ARG A 794 4.88 -32.60 20.33
CA ARG A 794 4.26 -31.85 19.23
C ARG A 794 4.68 -32.42 17.87
N LEU A 795 3.72 -32.49 16.95
CA LEU A 795 3.98 -32.80 15.55
C LEU A 795 4.11 -31.50 14.74
N TRP A 796 5.24 -31.33 14.05
CA TRP A 796 5.51 -30.16 13.21
C TRP A 796 5.63 -30.53 11.73
N ARG A 797 5.13 -29.68 10.86
CA ARG A 797 5.26 -29.81 9.38
C ARG A 797 6.25 -28.84 8.77
N GLY A 798 6.84 -27.94 9.52
CA GLY A 798 7.82 -26.94 9.08
C GLY A 798 9.01 -26.84 10.01
N ALA A 799 9.80 -25.77 9.82
CA ALA A 799 11.02 -25.51 10.59
C ALA A 799 10.77 -25.15 12.09
N GLY A 800 9.53 -25.15 12.51
CA GLY A 800 9.06 -24.80 13.85
C GLY A 800 7.57 -24.52 13.82
N PRO A 801 6.99 -23.93 14.86
CA PRO A 801 5.58 -23.56 14.88
C PRO A 801 5.21 -22.62 13.75
N GLN A 802 4.08 -22.87 13.07
CA GLN A 802 3.62 -22.09 11.92
C GLN A 802 2.22 -21.49 12.11
N TRP A 803 1.98 -20.32 11.49
CA TRP A 803 0.65 -19.70 11.42
C TRP A 803 -0.38 -20.59 10.73
N SER A 804 0.02 -21.37 9.73
CA SER A 804 -0.83 -22.31 9.01
C SER A 804 -1.31 -23.49 9.84
N GLU A 805 -0.63 -23.82 10.94
CA GLU A 805 -0.94 -24.89 11.88
C GLU A 805 -1.69 -24.39 13.12
N HIS A 806 -1.93 -23.07 13.21
CA HIS A 806 -2.56 -22.44 14.36
C HIS A 806 -4.02 -22.09 14.10
N SER A 807 -4.88 -22.42 15.06
CA SER A 807 -6.27 -21.99 15.13
C SER A 807 -6.68 -21.83 16.60
N SER A 808 -7.06 -20.60 16.96
CA SER A 808 -7.52 -20.28 18.32
C SER A 808 -8.77 -21.11 18.67
N VAL A 809 -9.64 -21.40 17.69
CA VAL A 809 -10.84 -22.22 17.88
C VAL A 809 -10.47 -23.68 18.15
N ALA A 810 -9.53 -24.24 17.36
CA ALA A 810 -9.08 -25.62 17.54
C ALA A 810 -8.39 -25.84 18.89
N SER A 811 -7.55 -24.88 19.30
CA SER A 811 -6.88 -24.91 20.62
C SER A 811 -7.89 -24.90 21.76
N TRP A 812 -8.90 -24.03 21.70
CA TRP A 812 -9.95 -23.99 22.69
C TRP A 812 -10.83 -25.24 22.68
N ALA A 813 -11.21 -25.75 21.51
CA ALA A 813 -11.98 -26.99 21.41
C ALA A 813 -11.23 -28.16 22.05
N ALA A 814 -9.93 -28.29 21.78
CA ALA A 814 -9.08 -29.31 22.40
C ALA A 814 -8.97 -29.17 23.93
N LEU A 815 -8.86 -27.92 24.45
CA LEU A 815 -8.87 -27.64 25.89
C LEU A 815 -10.19 -28.05 26.53
N ARG A 816 -11.31 -27.66 25.93
CA ARG A 816 -12.66 -28.02 26.41
C ARG A 816 -12.87 -29.53 26.42
N ASP A 817 -12.47 -30.23 25.35
CA ASP A 817 -12.62 -31.68 25.25
C ASP A 817 -11.81 -32.39 26.36
N ARG A 818 -10.60 -31.90 26.64
CA ARG A 818 -9.79 -32.37 27.77
C ARG A 818 -10.46 -32.10 29.14
N MET A 819 -11.02 -30.88 29.34
CA MET A 819 -11.75 -30.54 30.59
C MET A 819 -12.98 -31.42 30.80
N ASN A 820 -13.60 -31.90 29.72
CA ASN A 820 -14.76 -32.78 29.73
C ASN A 820 -14.41 -34.26 29.66
N ASN A 821 -13.13 -34.66 29.74
CA ASN A 821 -12.62 -36.01 29.58
C ASN A 821 -13.05 -36.70 28.27
N ILE A 822 -13.23 -35.92 27.20
CA ILE A 822 -13.50 -36.44 25.85
C ILE A 822 -12.14 -36.83 25.24
N SER A 823 -11.93 -38.12 24.98
CA SER A 823 -10.71 -38.60 24.34
C SER A 823 -10.75 -38.37 22.83
N ASP A 824 -9.66 -37.87 22.30
CA ASP A 824 -9.41 -37.81 20.86
C ASP A 824 -8.59 -39.06 20.47
N PRO A 825 -9.10 -39.94 19.61
CA PRO A 825 -8.44 -41.20 19.30
C PRO A 825 -7.01 -41.04 18.76
N ALA A 826 -6.77 -40.06 17.85
CA ALA A 826 -5.45 -39.79 17.29
C ALA A 826 -4.45 -39.33 18.36
N ARG A 827 -4.89 -38.42 19.25
CA ARG A 827 -4.05 -37.93 20.35
C ARG A 827 -3.79 -39.02 21.40
N SER A 828 -4.77 -39.85 21.70
CA SER A 828 -4.62 -40.97 22.66
C SER A 828 -3.60 -41.99 22.13
N GLU A 829 -3.72 -42.40 20.85
CA GLU A 829 -2.77 -43.31 20.22
C GLU A 829 -1.35 -42.75 20.16
N LEU A 830 -1.21 -41.46 19.78
CA LEU A 830 0.10 -40.82 19.78
C LEU A 830 0.70 -40.75 21.20
N GLY A 831 -0.11 -40.42 22.21
CA GLY A 831 0.31 -40.37 23.61
C GLY A 831 0.77 -41.75 24.13
N GLU A 832 -0.01 -42.82 23.84
CA GLU A 832 0.37 -44.20 24.17
C GLU A 832 1.65 -44.62 23.44
N THR A 833 1.78 -44.25 22.17
CA THR A 833 2.97 -44.56 21.37
C THR A 833 4.21 -43.87 21.95
N ILE A 834 4.10 -42.60 22.35
CA ILE A 834 5.19 -41.87 22.99
C ILE A 834 5.51 -42.46 24.36
N ALA A 835 4.51 -42.82 25.15
CA ALA A 835 4.72 -43.48 26.45
C ALA A 835 5.47 -44.80 26.28
N THR A 836 5.07 -45.66 25.33
CA THR A 836 5.77 -46.91 24.98
C THR A 836 7.21 -46.62 24.55
N LEU A 837 7.39 -45.62 23.67
CA LEU A 837 8.70 -45.25 23.10
C LEU A 837 9.70 -44.79 24.16
N VAL A 838 9.23 -44.07 25.16
CA VAL A 838 10.09 -43.50 26.23
C VAL A 838 10.35 -44.49 27.36
N SER A 839 9.39 -45.41 27.62
CA SER A 839 9.50 -46.37 28.73
C SER A 839 10.10 -47.71 28.28
N PHE A 840 9.45 -48.41 27.38
CA PHE A 840 9.83 -49.75 26.89
C PHE A 840 9.57 -49.85 25.39
N PRO A 841 10.49 -49.30 24.55
CA PRO A 841 10.30 -49.26 23.10
C PRO A 841 10.26 -50.68 22.49
N ASP A 842 9.22 -50.90 21.70
CA ASP A 842 9.02 -52.10 20.90
C ASP A 842 8.92 -51.76 19.38
N ASP A 843 8.88 -52.77 18.53
CA ASP A 843 8.73 -52.56 17.08
C ASP A 843 7.43 -51.84 16.70
N SER A 844 6.38 -52.02 17.52
CA SER A 844 5.10 -51.42 17.26
C SER A 844 5.12 -49.87 17.38
N ALA A 845 5.98 -49.33 18.23
CA ALA A 845 6.08 -47.88 18.43
C ALA A 845 6.56 -47.15 17.15
N SER A 846 7.59 -47.70 16.47
CA SER A 846 8.07 -47.14 15.22
C SER A 846 7.04 -47.25 14.08
N GLN A 847 6.28 -48.35 14.02
CA GLN A 847 5.21 -48.57 13.05
C GLN A 847 4.05 -47.60 13.29
N ARG A 848 3.61 -47.39 14.55
CA ARG A 848 2.57 -46.43 14.91
C ARG A 848 3.00 -44.98 14.60
N LEU A 849 4.24 -44.58 14.89
CA LEU A 849 4.75 -43.27 14.49
C LEU A 849 4.74 -43.08 12.96
N ALA A 850 5.04 -44.13 12.20
CA ALA A 850 4.96 -44.08 10.73
C ALA A 850 3.53 -43.85 10.23
N LEU A 851 2.50 -44.41 10.93
CA LEU A 851 1.10 -44.12 10.61
C LEU A 851 0.70 -42.65 10.83
N HIS A 852 1.35 -41.98 11.79
CA HIS A 852 1.24 -40.51 11.94
C HIS A 852 2.09 -39.74 10.93
N GLY A 853 2.81 -40.39 10.02
CA GLY A 853 3.69 -39.79 9.03
C GLY A 853 4.96 -39.16 9.63
N VAL A 854 5.39 -39.60 10.79
CA VAL A 854 6.58 -39.09 11.50
C VAL A 854 7.84 -39.69 10.91
N ASP A 855 8.70 -38.89 10.29
CA ASP A 855 10.01 -39.31 9.75
C ASP A 855 11.16 -39.07 10.72
N THR A 856 11.03 -38.08 11.59
CA THR A 856 12.10 -37.68 12.52
C THR A 856 11.53 -37.40 13.92
N ILE A 857 12.28 -37.83 14.95
CA ILE A 857 12.06 -37.46 16.35
C ILE A 857 13.16 -36.51 16.77
N ILE A 858 12.83 -35.46 17.52
CA ILE A 858 13.78 -34.53 18.13
C ILE A 858 13.50 -34.43 19.62
N VAL A 859 14.52 -34.60 20.44
CA VAL A 859 14.47 -34.37 21.88
C VAL A 859 15.25 -33.11 22.20
N HIS A 860 14.55 -32.07 22.66
CA HIS A 860 15.21 -30.85 23.09
C HIS A 860 15.90 -31.06 24.44
N SER A 861 17.17 -30.69 24.52
CA SER A 861 18.06 -30.92 25.66
C SER A 861 17.87 -29.92 26.80
N GLY A 862 16.67 -29.81 27.40
CA GLY A 862 16.42 -28.79 28.41
C GLY A 862 16.12 -29.31 29.83
N GLY A 863 15.70 -30.56 30.01
CA GLY A 863 15.24 -31.09 31.26
C GLY A 863 16.08 -32.24 31.81
N PRO A 864 15.98 -32.56 33.12
CA PRO A 864 16.78 -33.58 33.79
C PRO A 864 16.51 -35.01 33.28
N ALA A 865 15.32 -35.27 32.70
CA ALA A 865 14.95 -36.57 32.12
C ALA A 865 15.41 -36.74 30.66
N ALA A 866 15.89 -35.68 29.96
CA ALA A 866 16.31 -35.77 28.56
C ALA A 866 17.39 -36.84 28.31
N PRO A 867 18.44 -37.01 29.13
CA PRO A 867 19.47 -38.04 28.94
C PRO A 867 18.91 -39.47 28.97
N SER A 868 17.96 -39.78 29.88
CA SER A 868 17.34 -41.12 29.97
C SER A 868 16.48 -41.42 28.74
N ILE A 869 15.71 -40.43 28.26
CA ILE A 869 14.90 -40.53 27.04
C ILE A 869 15.80 -40.78 25.82
N THR A 870 16.90 -40.01 25.72
CA THR A 870 17.90 -40.15 24.67
C THR A 870 18.47 -41.57 24.64
N GLN A 871 18.85 -42.13 25.81
CA GLN A 871 19.39 -43.47 25.90
C GLN A 871 18.36 -44.54 25.53
N THR A 872 17.11 -44.33 25.86
CA THR A 872 16.01 -45.27 25.50
C THR A 872 15.78 -45.24 23.99
N LEU A 873 15.74 -44.06 23.37
CA LEU A 873 15.60 -43.90 21.91
C LEU A 873 16.78 -44.49 21.13
N ASP A 874 18.01 -44.43 21.64
CA ASP A 874 19.19 -45.04 21.02
C ASP A 874 19.08 -46.57 20.90
N ARG A 875 18.22 -47.20 21.71
CA ARG A 875 17.99 -48.65 21.72
C ARG A 875 16.66 -49.05 21.07
N ALA A 876 15.83 -48.09 20.66
CA ALA A 876 14.49 -48.36 20.18
C ALA A 876 14.52 -49.00 18.78
N PRO A 877 13.78 -50.12 18.58
CA PRO A 877 13.71 -50.78 17.28
C PRO A 877 13.06 -49.87 16.22
N GLY A 878 13.61 -49.88 14.99
CA GLY A 878 13.12 -49.05 13.89
C GLY A 878 13.37 -47.54 14.06
N ILE A 879 14.25 -47.19 15.00
CA ILE A 879 14.65 -45.77 15.26
C ILE A 879 16.17 -45.65 15.08
N GLU A 880 16.62 -44.81 14.15
CA GLU A 880 18.04 -44.65 13.80
C GLU A 880 18.55 -43.27 14.25
N LYS A 881 19.60 -43.23 15.05
CA LYS A 881 20.19 -41.93 15.49
C LYS A 881 20.75 -41.15 14.31
N ILE A 882 20.37 -39.92 14.16
CA ILE A 882 20.96 -38.94 13.21
C ILE A 882 22.19 -38.29 13.84
N GLY A 883 22.08 -37.93 15.11
CA GLY A 883 23.13 -37.28 15.88
C GLY A 883 22.61 -36.16 16.74
N GLU A 884 23.54 -35.41 17.32
CA GLU A 884 23.21 -34.19 18.08
C GLU A 884 23.29 -32.96 17.14
N THR A 885 22.30 -32.10 17.25
CA THR A 885 22.13 -30.90 16.43
C THR A 885 21.89 -29.71 17.34
N GLU A 886 21.89 -28.50 16.79
CA GLU A 886 21.50 -27.31 17.56
C GLU A 886 20.08 -27.43 18.13
N ALA A 887 19.20 -28.15 17.44
CA ALA A 887 17.83 -28.42 17.88
C ALA A 887 17.73 -29.45 19.00
N GLY A 888 18.80 -30.16 19.32
CA GLY A 888 18.83 -31.28 20.25
C GLY A 888 19.23 -32.61 19.59
N SER A 889 19.02 -33.70 20.29
CA SER A 889 19.29 -35.07 19.77
C SER A 889 18.18 -35.47 18.80
N ALA A 890 18.55 -36.04 17.65
CA ALA A 890 17.62 -36.38 16.57
C ALA A 890 17.75 -37.83 16.10
N TRP A 891 16.62 -38.45 15.75
CA TRP A 891 16.51 -39.83 15.24
C TRP A 891 15.59 -39.92 14.02
N ARG A 892 15.83 -40.84 13.12
CA ARG A 892 14.97 -41.20 12.00
C ARG A 892 14.03 -42.33 12.42
N VAL A 893 12.79 -42.26 11.99
CA VAL A 893 11.82 -43.37 12.12
C VAL A 893 11.90 -44.23 10.86
N ARG A 894 12.25 -45.49 11.01
CA ARG A 894 12.49 -46.46 9.90
C ARG A 894 11.91 -47.83 10.26
N PRO A 895 10.59 -47.98 10.38
CA PRO A 895 9.99 -49.28 10.60
C PRO A 895 10.32 -50.17 9.41
N ASP A 896 10.93 -51.31 9.65
CA ASP A 896 11.38 -52.29 8.65
C ASP A 896 12.24 -51.63 7.51
N GLY A 897 13.04 -50.61 7.85
CA GLY A 897 13.90 -49.88 6.92
C GLY A 897 13.17 -48.88 6.01
N ARG A 898 11.86 -48.67 6.15
CA ARG A 898 11.04 -47.84 5.28
C ARG A 898 10.90 -46.41 5.77
N LYS A 899 10.60 -45.51 4.83
CA LYS A 899 10.43 -44.09 5.10
C LYS A 899 8.96 -43.75 5.31
N PRO A 900 8.57 -43.17 6.45
CA PRO A 900 7.23 -42.66 6.65
C PRO A 900 6.83 -41.60 5.64
N ALA A 901 5.54 -41.58 5.26
CA ALA A 901 4.97 -40.59 4.37
C ALA A 901 3.55 -40.25 4.82
N ARG A 902 3.10 -39.04 4.47
CA ARG A 902 1.73 -38.58 4.73
C ARG A 902 0.68 -39.44 4.00
N LEU A 903 1.01 -39.89 2.80
CA LEU A 903 0.15 -40.75 1.96
C LEU A 903 0.89 -42.02 1.60
N CYS A 904 0.27 -43.16 1.83
CA CYS A 904 0.84 -44.44 1.45
C CYS A 904 -0.19 -45.43 0.92
N PHE A 905 0.30 -46.41 0.16
CA PHE A 905 -0.47 -47.49 -0.43
C PHE A 905 -0.11 -48.81 0.20
N ALA A 906 -1.11 -49.57 0.65
CA ALA A 906 -0.94 -50.94 1.15
C ALA A 906 -1.66 -51.90 0.20
N SER A 907 -0.89 -52.85 -0.42
CA SER A 907 -1.41 -53.87 -1.31
C SER A 907 -2.11 -54.97 -0.51
N GLU A 908 -3.18 -55.57 -1.06
CA GLU A 908 -3.92 -56.69 -0.43
C GLU A 908 -3.06 -57.94 -0.26
N SER A 909 -2.01 -58.10 -1.07
CA SER A 909 -1.15 -59.31 -1.08
C SER A 909 0.05 -59.21 -0.13
N ALA A 910 0.31 -58.09 0.49
CA ALA A 910 1.47 -57.89 1.38
C ALA A 910 1.01 -57.52 2.77
N ASP A 911 1.30 -58.37 3.77
CA ASP A 911 1.07 -58.11 5.17
C ASP A 911 1.56 -56.72 5.56
N SER A 912 0.62 -55.83 5.85
CA SER A 912 0.76 -54.49 6.46
C SER A 912 1.80 -53.50 5.87
N GLN A 913 2.44 -53.78 4.75
CA GLN A 913 3.51 -52.98 4.19
C GLN A 913 2.97 -51.79 3.40
N CYS A 914 3.28 -50.53 3.82
CA CYS A 914 2.82 -49.27 3.18
C CYS A 914 3.91 -48.70 2.27
N GLU A 915 3.65 -48.57 0.95
CA GLU A 915 4.49 -47.93 -0.03
C GLU A 915 4.24 -46.43 -0.03
N GLU A 916 5.30 -45.60 0.04
CA GLU A 916 5.19 -44.16 0.02
C GLU A 916 4.60 -43.65 -1.29
N LEU A 917 3.62 -42.73 -1.23
CA LEU A 917 3.05 -42.07 -2.37
C LEU A 917 3.34 -40.56 -2.34
N ALA A 918 3.50 -39.96 -3.50
CA ALA A 918 3.69 -38.51 -3.61
C ALA A 918 2.41 -37.77 -3.19
N SER A 919 2.54 -36.82 -2.27
CA SER A 919 1.47 -35.95 -1.81
C SER A 919 1.91 -34.49 -1.81
N GLY A 920 0.97 -33.58 -1.85
CA GLY A 920 1.18 -32.16 -1.58
C GLY A 920 0.66 -31.77 -0.22
N ALA A 921 0.66 -30.49 0.09
CA ALA A 921 0.28 -29.92 1.39
C ALA A 921 -1.10 -30.42 1.91
N ILE A 922 -2.11 -30.52 1.04
CA ILE A 922 -3.42 -31.07 1.37
C ILE A 922 -3.85 -32.15 0.37
N GLY A 923 -3.80 -31.85 -0.93
CA GLY A 923 -4.17 -32.79 -1.98
C GLY A 923 -3.03 -33.70 -2.40
N ALA A 924 -3.35 -34.68 -3.26
CA ALA A 924 -2.35 -35.52 -3.91
C ALA A 924 -2.80 -35.84 -5.34
N ARG A 925 -1.85 -35.95 -6.25
CA ARG A 925 -2.03 -36.49 -7.58
C ARG A 925 -0.88 -37.42 -7.87
N THR A 926 -1.15 -38.72 -7.89
CA THR A 926 -0.14 -39.76 -8.00
C THR A 926 -0.71 -40.98 -8.72
N ARG A 927 0.12 -41.96 -9.01
CA ARG A 927 -0.30 -43.23 -9.61
C ARG A 927 -0.18 -44.34 -8.60
N VAL A 928 -1.16 -45.21 -8.55
CA VAL A 928 -1.17 -46.42 -7.72
C VAL A 928 -0.97 -47.65 -8.58
N SER A 929 -0.27 -48.68 -8.04
CA SER A 929 0.21 -49.83 -8.76
C SER A 929 -0.74 -51.04 -8.81
N GLY A 930 -1.85 -51.00 -8.06
CA GLY A 930 -2.76 -52.13 -8.01
C GLY A 930 -3.92 -51.97 -7.01
N PRO A 931 -4.68 -53.03 -6.80
CA PRO A 931 -5.72 -53.03 -5.76
C PRO A 931 -5.13 -53.04 -4.36
N GLY A 932 -5.85 -52.46 -3.39
CA GLY A 932 -5.39 -52.32 -2.01
C GLY A 932 -6.06 -51.22 -1.22
N VAL A 933 -5.39 -50.71 -0.22
CA VAL A 933 -5.88 -49.66 0.66
C VAL A 933 -4.95 -48.43 0.61
N LEU A 934 -5.54 -47.31 0.27
CA LEU A 934 -4.88 -46.01 0.40
C LEU A 934 -5.02 -45.53 1.85
N ARG A 935 -3.91 -45.20 2.50
CA ARG A 935 -3.89 -44.65 3.87
C ARG A 935 -3.37 -43.22 3.83
N LEU A 936 -4.10 -42.33 4.47
CA LEU A 936 -3.75 -40.91 4.65
C LEU A 936 -3.55 -40.66 6.16
N ALA A 937 -2.39 -40.17 6.53
CA ALA A 937 -2.05 -39.81 7.91
C ALA A 937 -2.74 -38.50 8.34
N GLU A 938 -4.06 -38.43 8.15
CA GLU A 938 -4.92 -37.32 8.53
C GLU A 938 -6.19 -37.87 9.17
N ARG A 939 -6.77 -37.13 10.12
CA ARG A 939 -8.01 -37.53 10.78
C ARG A 939 -9.12 -37.82 9.78
N GLN A 940 -9.92 -38.81 10.09
CA GLN A 940 -11.06 -39.17 9.27
C GLN A 940 -12.07 -38.03 9.18
N ASN A 941 -12.43 -37.67 7.94
CA ASN A 941 -13.43 -36.68 7.66
C ASN A 941 -14.13 -36.94 6.31
N SER A 942 -15.45 -36.76 6.25
CA SER A 942 -16.27 -37.03 5.05
C SER A 942 -15.97 -36.09 3.88
N HIS A 943 -15.27 -34.98 4.11
CA HIS A 943 -14.85 -34.00 3.07
C HIS A 943 -13.58 -34.43 2.33
N TRP A 944 -12.87 -35.48 2.81
CA TRP A 944 -11.81 -36.09 2.03
C TRP A 944 -12.43 -36.87 0.86
N VAL A 945 -12.04 -36.56 -0.35
CA VAL A 945 -12.52 -37.17 -1.58
C VAL A 945 -11.34 -37.68 -2.39
N ALA A 946 -11.29 -39.00 -2.59
CA ALA A 946 -10.37 -39.66 -3.49
C ALA A 946 -11.09 -40.10 -4.76
N THR A 947 -10.42 -39.93 -5.91
CA THR A 947 -10.90 -40.47 -7.19
C THR A 947 -9.79 -41.27 -7.87
N LEU A 948 -10.13 -42.41 -8.44
CA LEU A 948 -9.24 -43.25 -9.23
C LEU A 948 -9.72 -43.21 -10.69
N ASN A 949 -8.88 -42.77 -11.62
CA ASN A 949 -9.23 -42.60 -13.03
C ASN A 949 -10.53 -41.77 -13.23
N GLY A 950 -10.78 -40.79 -12.33
CA GLY A 950 -12.00 -39.96 -12.34
C GLY A 950 -13.20 -40.53 -11.62
N GLN A 951 -13.20 -41.81 -11.20
CA GLN A 951 -14.27 -42.43 -10.40
C GLN A 951 -14.04 -42.22 -8.90
N ARG A 952 -15.09 -41.83 -8.17
CA ARG A 952 -15.02 -41.58 -6.72
C ARG A 952 -14.85 -42.90 -5.95
N LEU A 953 -13.89 -42.88 -5.02
CA LEU A 953 -13.63 -43.99 -4.11
C LEU A 953 -14.44 -43.84 -2.83
N ASN A 954 -14.80 -44.97 -2.22
CA ASN A 954 -15.45 -45.02 -0.91
C ASN A 954 -14.39 -44.99 0.21
N GLN A 955 -14.68 -44.24 1.26
CA GLN A 955 -13.88 -44.29 2.48
C GLN A 955 -14.12 -45.66 3.18
N THR A 956 -13.06 -46.24 3.71
CA THR A 956 -13.11 -47.48 4.51
C THR A 956 -12.57 -47.18 5.90
N GLU A 957 -12.82 -48.08 6.85
CA GLU A 957 -12.23 -47.94 8.18
C GLU A 957 -10.71 -48.10 8.09
N ALA A 958 -10.00 -47.20 8.70
CA ALA A 958 -8.54 -47.27 8.80
C ALA A 958 -8.14 -48.23 9.90
N THR A 959 -7.01 -48.93 9.73
CA THR A 959 -6.46 -49.86 10.71
C THR A 959 -6.23 -49.22 12.08
N ASN A 960 -5.95 -47.91 12.10
CA ASN A 960 -5.67 -47.12 13.31
C ASN A 960 -6.89 -46.37 13.85
N GLN A 961 -8.11 -46.68 13.38
CA GLN A 961 -9.41 -46.13 13.81
C GLN A 961 -9.59 -44.61 13.72
N TRP A 962 -8.52 -43.79 13.58
CA TRP A 962 -8.57 -42.33 13.51
C TRP A 962 -8.19 -41.77 12.14
N GLY A 963 -7.39 -42.52 11.36
CA GLY A 963 -6.88 -42.08 10.06
C GLY A 963 -7.92 -42.18 8.95
N THR A 964 -7.63 -41.55 7.83
CA THR A 964 -8.49 -41.61 6.62
C THR A 964 -8.00 -42.71 5.69
N ALA A 965 -8.86 -43.62 5.26
CA ALA A 965 -8.52 -44.68 4.31
C ALA A 965 -9.55 -44.79 3.18
N PHE A 966 -9.09 -45.29 2.02
CA PHE A 966 -9.93 -45.55 0.85
C PHE A 966 -9.58 -46.91 0.25
N SER A 967 -10.60 -47.64 -0.18
CA SER A 967 -10.42 -48.90 -0.92
C SER A 967 -10.08 -48.60 -2.40
N LEU A 968 -9.01 -49.18 -2.89
CA LEU A 968 -8.54 -49.10 -4.26
C LEU A 968 -8.88 -50.40 -5.01
N PRO A 969 -9.74 -50.36 -6.04
CA PRO A 969 -10.15 -51.57 -6.78
C PRO A 969 -9.13 -51.99 -7.86
N SER A 970 -8.27 -51.10 -8.34
CA SER A 970 -7.34 -51.35 -9.45
C SER A 970 -6.20 -50.35 -9.44
N GLU A 971 -5.24 -50.52 -10.35
CA GLU A 971 -4.23 -49.53 -10.66
C GLU A 971 -4.82 -48.31 -11.37
N GLY A 972 -4.16 -47.15 -11.27
CA GLY A 972 -4.60 -45.95 -12.00
C GLY A 972 -4.09 -44.62 -11.48
N GLU A 973 -4.59 -43.57 -12.06
CA GLU A 973 -4.31 -42.20 -11.61
C GLU A 973 -5.20 -41.86 -10.39
N LEU A 974 -4.59 -41.62 -9.26
CA LEU A 974 -5.23 -41.23 -8.02
C LEU A 974 -5.21 -39.70 -7.86
N VAL A 975 -6.37 -39.13 -7.58
CA VAL A 975 -6.48 -37.72 -7.17
C VAL A 975 -7.20 -37.62 -5.84
N LEU A 976 -6.50 -37.08 -4.83
CA LEU A 976 -7.01 -36.86 -3.47
C LEU A 976 -7.17 -35.36 -3.23
N ASN A 977 -8.32 -34.95 -2.70
CA ASN A 977 -8.59 -33.56 -2.36
C ASN A 977 -9.46 -33.46 -1.10
N TYR A 978 -9.35 -32.35 -0.37
CA TYR A 978 -10.29 -31.94 0.68
C TYR A 978 -11.30 -30.96 0.11
N ARG A 979 -12.60 -31.28 0.10
CA ARG A 979 -13.67 -30.48 -0.52
C ARG A 979 -14.80 -30.20 0.45
N SER A 980 -15.03 -28.95 0.75
CA SER A 980 -16.16 -28.47 1.53
C SER A 980 -16.96 -27.45 0.72
N ASN A 981 -18.25 -27.71 0.46
CA ASN A 981 -19.11 -26.85 -0.36
C ASN A 981 -19.30 -25.46 0.25
N TRP A 982 -19.40 -25.38 1.56
CA TRP A 982 -19.58 -24.11 2.23
C TRP A 982 -18.28 -23.25 2.19
N VAL A 983 -17.10 -23.87 2.25
CA VAL A 983 -15.81 -23.19 2.06
C VAL A 983 -15.70 -22.61 0.64
N LEU A 984 -16.21 -23.33 -0.36
CA LEU A 984 -16.28 -22.81 -1.73
C LEU A 984 -17.19 -21.58 -1.81
N ALA A 985 -18.39 -21.64 -1.22
CA ALA A 985 -19.32 -20.52 -1.18
C ALA A 985 -18.68 -19.29 -0.49
N TRP A 986 -18.01 -19.50 0.64
CA TRP A 986 -17.29 -18.44 1.34
C TRP A 986 -16.18 -17.79 0.48
N LYS A 987 -15.39 -18.59 -0.24
CA LYS A 987 -14.37 -18.08 -1.19
C LYS A 987 -14.98 -17.16 -2.24
N VAL A 988 -16.13 -17.55 -2.80
CA VAL A 988 -16.86 -16.73 -3.77
C VAL A 988 -17.30 -15.40 -3.15
N VAL A 989 -17.83 -15.43 -1.92
CA VAL A 989 -18.22 -14.20 -1.20
C VAL A 989 -17.01 -13.30 -0.95
N CYS A 990 -15.87 -13.84 -0.53
CA CYS A 990 -14.63 -13.07 -0.34
C CYS A 990 -14.12 -12.47 -1.66
N ALA A 991 -14.17 -13.24 -2.76
CA ALA A 991 -13.80 -12.74 -4.10
C ALA A 991 -14.71 -11.61 -4.56
N LEU A 992 -16.03 -11.71 -4.34
CA LEU A 992 -16.98 -10.64 -4.62
C LEU A 992 -16.71 -9.39 -3.76
N ALA A 993 -16.43 -9.56 -2.47
CA ALA A 993 -16.08 -8.45 -1.58
C ALA A 993 -14.78 -7.75 -2.05
N ALA A 994 -13.78 -8.51 -2.44
CA ALA A 994 -12.53 -7.99 -3.01
C ALA A 994 -12.78 -7.25 -4.33
N ALA A 995 -13.64 -7.78 -5.22
CA ALA A 995 -14.02 -7.12 -6.47
C ALA A 995 -14.76 -5.79 -6.20
N VAL A 996 -15.66 -5.75 -5.22
CA VAL A 996 -16.36 -4.52 -4.81
C VAL A 996 -15.36 -3.48 -4.29
N MET A 997 -14.40 -3.88 -3.46
CA MET A 997 -13.35 -2.99 -2.98
C MET A 997 -12.47 -2.49 -4.13
N LEU A 998 -12.07 -3.36 -5.04
CA LEU A 998 -11.29 -2.99 -6.23
C LEU A 998 -12.07 -2.02 -7.13
N CYS A 999 -13.34 -2.28 -7.39
CA CYS A 999 -14.23 -1.36 -8.12
C CYS A 999 -14.36 0.00 -7.40
N GLY A 1000 -14.39 0.01 -6.07
CA GLY A 1000 -14.41 1.23 -5.27
C GLY A 1000 -13.13 2.06 -5.41
N LEU A 1001 -11.98 1.40 -5.54
CA LEU A 1001 -10.70 2.05 -5.84
C LEU A 1001 -10.62 2.56 -7.29
N LEU A 1002 -11.12 1.77 -8.26
CA LEU A 1002 -11.00 2.05 -9.70
C LEU A 1002 -12.03 3.09 -10.20
N ARG A 1003 -13.27 3.04 -9.70
CA ARG A 1003 -14.28 4.04 -10.00
C ARG A 1003 -14.04 5.29 -9.16
N GLY A 1004 -13.10 6.13 -9.63
CA GLY A 1004 -12.97 7.48 -9.10
C GLY A 1004 -14.30 8.22 -9.27
N ARG A 1005 -14.68 8.99 -8.25
CA ARG A 1005 -15.75 9.98 -8.25
C ARG A 1005 -15.70 10.76 -9.58
N LYS A 1006 -16.84 11.12 -10.13
CA LYS A 1006 -16.99 12.37 -10.88
C LYS A 1006 -16.72 13.51 -9.88
N ASP A 1007 -15.52 13.65 -9.45
CA ASP A 1007 -15.10 14.72 -8.56
C ASP A 1007 -14.64 15.87 -9.41
N VAL A 1008 -15.24 16.97 -9.11
CA VAL A 1008 -15.03 18.29 -9.71
C VAL A 1008 -13.62 18.81 -9.42
N VAL A 1009 -12.73 18.08 -8.74
CA VAL A 1009 -11.43 18.60 -8.28
C VAL A 1009 -10.33 17.58 -8.40
N ASP A 1010 -9.72 17.47 -9.56
CA ASP A 1010 -8.39 16.86 -9.72
C ASP A 1010 -7.60 17.44 -10.92
N ASP A 1011 -7.84 18.72 -11.27
CA ASP A 1011 -7.12 19.42 -12.34
C ASP A 1011 -5.78 20.04 -11.88
N GLY A 1012 -5.35 19.77 -10.67
CA GLY A 1012 -4.13 20.31 -10.04
C GLY A 1012 -2.88 19.42 -10.05
N GLU A 1013 -2.83 18.30 -10.83
CA GLU A 1013 -1.59 17.50 -10.96
C GLU A 1013 -0.99 17.57 -12.37
#